data_86745c45f4e8d07a7f577ae00ea690f3
#
_entry.id   86745c45f4e8d07a7f577ae00ea690f3
#
_cell.length_a   1.000
_cell.length_b   1.000
_cell.length_c   1.000
_cell.angle_alpha   90.00
_cell.angle_beta   90.00
_cell.angle_gamma   90.00
#
_symmetry.space_group_name_H-M   'P 1'
#
loop_
_entity.id
_entity.type
_entity.pdbx_description
1 polymer ?
#
loop_
_entity_poly.entity_id
_entity_poly.type
_entity_poly.pdbx_seq_one_letter_code
_entity_poly.pdbx_strand_id
1 'polypeptide(L)'
;MYRRVFVGAQLTLLGLLGSLLLGYTLPRAWRILNTDFPNYYLAARLVREGVDPSRAYDWIWLQREKDHRNIDQPVVGLVPITPFSTLVMWPIAGLPPLVAKHAWLVLNLALLFPIVWLMRSVSGLSLLQVGCLVGLCFPLHRNFLYGQYYVVLLGILTAALWAVQRQRNYLAGSLLALGVAVKIFPVILALHFVKKKNWAALIACLVTGLLCAVASISVFGWSLHRTYLLQVLPATLRGEALDPYNLSSSSLSSLLHRLFIFEPQLNAHPALHAPWLFAILHPALELTLLLPALMWIEDRASSATRTALEWSALLLATLTFTPLPASYHFTVLILPVAIICGYLVQERRSAPLMIVIALYLAVGYPGWNTAPVDGWRAFLHVKRLYALILLTTVALSLIRSRARVQQRIWWFAGAAAALTISIVSGLKHQHGLFDDYPYRLPMGQQMFLAAQPIPRGSEIQTIALLRNGYRRTTMGDDTVRFSSADGVNDELSLTVGGSQLWTEVVGARSIIESSFGPSILDAESPATLAGGNELAFLREIDGRKQLFVGGQQLTTPTSGWNLDEISISPNSSIVVAATKNRGESRLYTVRGVDQLELIPVGEARYPAISPDGRWLAFSTFQSGHWNLSLRNFSTLEVRRLTTVGCNQTQPAWLSDSKTLLYSSDCGRAQGFTAICKRRFLP
;
A
#
# COMPACT_ATOMS: atom_id res chain seq x y z
N MET A 1 -33.52 -34.09 -23.45
CA MET A 1 -32.13 -34.52 -23.70
C MET A 1 -31.17 -33.32 -23.47
N TYR A 2 -31.26 -32.20 -24.16
CA TYR A 2 -30.35 -31.03 -24.05
C TYR A 2 -30.13 -30.49 -22.62
N ARG A 3 -31.22 -30.39 -21.81
CA ARG A 3 -31.11 -29.86 -20.42
C ARG A 3 -30.26 -30.80 -19.53
N ARG A 4 -30.37 -32.12 -19.68
CA ARG A 4 -29.55 -33.09 -18.90
C ARG A 4 -28.08 -33.06 -19.31
N VAL A 5 -27.79 -32.92 -20.62
CA VAL A 5 -26.43 -32.81 -21.13
C VAL A 5 -25.80 -31.52 -20.63
N PHE A 6 -26.53 -30.39 -20.64
CA PHE A 6 -26.03 -29.08 -20.16
C PHE A 6 -25.75 -29.10 -18.65
N VAL A 7 -26.64 -29.68 -17.84
CA VAL A 7 -26.41 -29.86 -16.40
C VAL A 7 -25.22 -30.77 -16.14
N GLY A 8 -25.09 -31.87 -16.91
CA GLY A 8 -23.94 -32.76 -16.81
C GLY A 8 -22.61 -32.03 -17.07
N ALA A 9 -22.54 -31.23 -18.15
CA ALA A 9 -21.37 -30.46 -18.48
C ALA A 9 -20.99 -29.42 -17.37
N GLN A 10 -22.00 -28.78 -16.79
CA GLN A 10 -21.77 -27.86 -15.65
C GLN A 10 -21.25 -28.56 -14.39
N LEU A 11 -21.79 -29.77 -14.08
CA LEU A 11 -21.31 -30.58 -12.95
C LEU A 11 -19.87 -31.06 -13.18
N THR A 12 -19.53 -31.50 -14.38
CA THR A 12 -18.18 -31.91 -14.75
C THR A 12 -17.21 -30.70 -14.62
N LEU A 13 -17.60 -29.56 -15.17
CA LEU A 13 -16.79 -28.33 -15.06
C LEU A 13 -16.58 -27.93 -13.59
N LEU A 14 -17.63 -27.89 -12.78
CA LEU A 14 -17.54 -27.55 -11.36
C LEU A 14 -16.67 -28.56 -10.60
N GLY A 15 -16.76 -29.85 -10.92
CA GLY A 15 -15.90 -30.91 -10.37
C GLY A 15 -14.42 -30.67 -10.70
N LEU A 16 -14.10 -30.36 -11.95
CA LEU A 16 -12.73 -30.05 -12.38
C LEU A 16 -12.18 -28.78 -11.69
N LEU A 17 -12.97 -27.71 -11.64
CA LEU A 17 -12.58 -26.44 -11.00
C LEU A 17 -12.45 -26.61 -9.47
N GLY A 18 -13.35 -27.37 -8.86
CA GLY A 18 -13.26 -27.73 -7.45
C GLY A 18 -12.01 -28.55 -7.13
N SER A 19 -11.69 -29.53 -7.98
CA SER A 19 -10.46 -30.32 -7.86
C SER A 19 -9.19 -29.46 -7.99
N LEU A 20 -9.19 -28.45 -8.88
CA LEU A 20 -8.10 -27.50 -9.01
C LEU A 20 -7.95 -26.64 -7.74
N LEU A 21 -9.07 -26.16 -7.18
CA LEU A 21 -9.04 -25.37 -5.94
C LEU A 21 -8.56 -26.21 -4.75
N LEU A 22 -9.18 -27.38 -4.53
CA LEU A 22 -8.92 -28.23 -3.37
C LEU A 22 -7.60 -29.00 -3.48
N GLY A 23 -7.24 -29.49 -4.67
CA GLY A 23 -6.05 -30.32 -4.88
C GLY A 23 -4.76 -29.55 -5.19
N TYR A 24 -4.86 -28.33 -5.71
CA TYR A 24 -3.68 -27.55 -6.11
C TYR A 24 -3.55 -26.25 -5.34
N THR A 25 -4.60 -25.42 -5.31
CA THR A 25 -4.50 -24.07 -4.75
C THR A 25 -4.44 -24.08 -3.22
N LEU A 26 -5.37 -24.77 -2.58
CA LEU A 26 -5.43 -24.79 -1.11
C LEU A 26 -4.23 -25.47 -0.45
N PRO A 27 -3.71 -26.60 -0.92
CA PRO A 27 -2.49 -27.19 -0.35
C PRO A 27 -1.28 -26.28 -0.43
N ARG A 28 -1.14 -25.52 -1.53
CA ARG A 28 -0.06 -24.50 -1.65
C ARG A 28 -0.29 -23.32 -0.73
N ALA A 29 -1.52 -22.79 -0.66
CA ALA A 29 -1.86 -21.69 0.23
C ALA A 29 -1.67 -22.06 1.71
N TRP A 30 -1.88 -23.33 2.06
CA TRP A 30 -1.73 -23.87 3.40
C TRP A 30 -0.28 -23.97 3.84
N ARG A 31 0.62 -24.37 2.93
CA ARG A 31 2.04 -24.62 3.27
C ARG A 31 2.90 -23.37 3.31
N ILE A 32 2.52 -22.30 2.62
CA ILE A 32 3.34 -21.12 2.42
C ILE A 32 2.65 -19.90 3.02
N LEU A 33 3.36 -19.12 3.81
CA LEU A 33 2.83 -17.87 4.37
C LEU A 33 2.48 -16.87 3.27
N ASN A 34 3.30 -16.78 2.22
CA ASN A 34 3.20 -15.89 1.06
C ASN A 34 3.23 -14.38 1.41
N THR A 35 3.20 -13.51 0.38
CA THR A 35 3.57 -12.09 0.50
C THR A 35 2.54 -11.21 1.18
N ASP A 36 1.23 -11.50 1.07
CA ASP A 36 0.23 -10.48 1.37
C ASP A 36 -0.49 -10.70 2.72
N PHE A 37 -0.66 -11.94 3.16
CA PHE A 37 -1.25 -12.21 4.47
C PHE A 37 -0.45 -11.57 5.62
N PRO A 38 0.89 -11.64 5.64
CA PRO A 38 1.69 -10.97 6.66
C PRO A 38 1.50 -9.46 6.74
N ASN A 39 1.16 -8.80 5.62
CA ASN A 39 0.95 -7.36 5.58
C ASN A 39 -0.18 -6.91 6.53
N TYR A 40 -1.25 -7.67 6.61
CA TYR A 40 -2.38 -7.38 7.49
C TYR A 40 -2.14 -7.88 8.93
N TYR A 41 -1.57 -9.07 9.03
CA TYR A 41 -1.33 -9.76 10.28
C TYR A 41 -0.31 -9.05 11.15
N LEU A 42 0.82 -8.58 10.56
CA LEU A 42 1.92 -8.00 11.32
C LEU A 42 1.49 -6.74 12.08
N ALA A 43 0.82 -5.79 11.43
CA ALA A 43 0.41 -4.56 12.10
C ALA A 43 -0.58 -4.83 13.26
N ALA A 44 -1.47 -5.81 13.12
CA ALA A 44 -2.36 -6.22 14.22
C ALA A 44 -1.58 -6.87 15.37
N ARG A 45 -0.57 -7.68 15.06
CA ARG A 45 0.28 -8.35 16.03
C ARG A 45 1.12 -7.34 16.81
N LEU A 46 1.75 -6.37 16.15
CA LEU A 46 2.54 -5.31 16.78
C LEU A 46 1.76 -4.60 17.88
N VAL A 47 0.54 -4.16 17.57
CA VAL A 47 -0.30 -3.45 18.56
C VAL A 47 -0.72 -4.36 19.70
N ARG A 48 -0.97 -5.66 19.43
CA ARG A 48 -1.30 -6.64 20.46
C ARG A 48 -0.12 -6.88 21.43
N GLU A 49 1.09 -6.78 20.92
CA GLU A 49 2.34 -6.87 21.69
C GLU A 49 2.71 -5.55 22.41
N GLY A 50 1.93 -4.48 22.21
CA GLY A 50 2.16 -3.16 22.83
C GLY A 50 3.04 -2.23 22.03
N VAL A 51 3.55 -2.65 20.86
CA VAL A 51 4.38 -1.83 19.97
C VAL A 51 3.56 -0.71 19.34
N ASP A 52 4.16 0.48 19.20
CA ASP A 52 3.52 1.63 18.56
C ASP A 52 3.50 1.46 17.02
N PRO A 53 2.32 1.34 16.39
CA PRO A 53 2.21 1.10 14.96
C PRO A 53 2.30 2.38 14.11
N SER A 54 2.63 3.52 14.67
CA SER A 54 2.61 4.82 13.97
C SER A 54 3.46 4.84 12.70
N ARG A 55 4.50 4.00 12.64
CA ARG A 55 5.40 3.82 11.50
C ARG A 55 5.07 2.64 10.59
N ALA A 56 3.94 1.96 10.75
CA ALA A 56 3.62 0.76 9.98
C ALA A 56 3.54 0.97 8.46
N TYR A 57 3.42 2.23 7.98
CA TYR A 57 3.53 2.57 6.56
C TYR A 57 4.95 2.88 6.09
N ASP A 58 5.95 2.89 6.98
CA ASP A 58 7.36 2.98 6.66
C ASP A 58 7.91 1.58 6.33
N TRP A 59 8.34 1.37 5.09
CA TRP A 59 8.77 0.07 4.61
C TRP A 59 9.94 -0.51 5.41
N ILE A 60 10.98 0.27 5.68
CA ILE A 60 12.17 -0.22 6.39
C ILE A 60 11.81 -0.59 7.82
N TRP A 61 11.06 0.28 8.50
CA TRP A 61 10.63 0.02 9.88
C TRP A 61 9.79 -1.27 9.97
N LEU A 62 8.83 -1.44 9.07
CA LEU A 62 7.95 -2.60 9.07
C LEU A 62 8.71 -3.92 8.79
N GLN A 63 9.78 -3.86 7.95
CA GLN A 63 10.63 -5.03 7.72
C GLN A 63 11.37 -5.44 8.98
N ARG A 64 11.96 -4.48 9.72
CA ARG A 64 12.64 -4.76 10.99
C ARG A 64 11.70 -5.43 11.98
N GLU A 65 10.50 -4.88 12.14
CA GLU A 65 9.48 -5.46 13.02
C GLU A 65 9.03 -6.87 12.58
N LYS A 66 9.00 -7.15 11.29
CA LYS A 66 8.76 -8.48 10.73
C LYS A 66 9.88 -9.45 11.10
N ASP A 67 11.13 -9.02 10.92
CA ASP A 67 12.31 -9.86 11.15
C ASP A 67 12.46 -10.20 12.65
N HIS A 68 12.25 -9.23 13.55
CA HIS A 68 12.23 -9.44 15.01
C HIS A 68 11.15 -10.44 15.47
N ARG A 69 10.17 -10.78 14.61
CA ARG A 69 9.11 -11.76 14.90
C ARG A 69 9.26 -13.05 14.12
N ASN A 70 10.42 -13.24 13.48
CA ASN A 70 10.74 -14.41 12.68
C ASN A 70 9.61 -14.79 11.69
N ILE A 71 9.05 -13.79 11.01
CA ILE A 71 8.04 -13.99 9.97
C ILE A 71 8.77 -14.35 8.68
N ASP A 72 8.63 -15.60 8.24
CA ASP A 72 9.26 -16.13 7.03
C ASP A 72 8.61 -15.55 5.77
N GLN A 73 8.97 -14.30 5.47
CA GLN A 73 8.56 -13.57 4.29
C GLN A 73 9.61 -12.49 3.95
N PRO A 74 10.15 -12.47 2.72
CA PRO A 74 11.20 -11.51 2.36
C PRO A 74 10.76 -10.05 2.51
N VAL A 75 9.55 -9.72 2.09
CA VAL A 75 9.03 -8.35 2.11
C VAL A 75 7.59 -8.33 2.59
N VAL A 76 7.28 -7.45 3.53
CA VAL A 76 5.93 -7.09 3.94
C VAL A 76 5.70 -5.60 3.71
N GLY A 77 4.44 -5.18 3.55
CA GLY A 77 4.12 -3.78 3.36
C GLY A 77 2.66 -3.48 3.69
N LEU A 78 2.42 -2.46 4.49
CA LEU A 78 1.05 -2.06 4.84
C LEU A 78 0.37 -1.26 3.71
N VAL A 79 1.14 -0.63 2.84
CA VAL A 79 0.62 0.18 1.73
C VAL A 79 0.04 -0.71 0.61
N PRO A 80 -1.17 -0.47 0.09
CA PRO A 80 -2.16 0.59 0.37
C PRO A 80 -3.31 0.13 1.28
N ILE A 81 -3.03 -0.52 2.38
CA ILE A 81 -4.02 -1.16 3.28
C ILE A 81 -4.62 -0.13 4.23
N THR A 82 -5.94 -0.15 4.42
CA THR A 82 -6.61 0.71 5.41
C THR A 82 -6.26 0.24 6.84
N PRO A 83 -6.14 1.15 7.82
CA PRO A 83 -5.91 0.74 9.21
C PRO A 83 -6.99 -0.23 9.74
N PHE A 84 -8.25 -0.05 9.35
CA PHE A 84 -9.34 -0.95 9.75
C PHE A 84 -9.16 -2.38 9.23
N SER A 85 -8.54 -2.58 8.06
CA SER A 85 -8.27 -3.93 7.54
C SER A 85 -7.39 -4.74 8.50
N THR A 86 -6.44 -4.09 9.17
CA THR A 86 -5.58 -4.75 10.16
C THR A 86 -6.35 -5.10 11.43
N LEU A 87 -7.36 -4.31 11.80
CA LEU A 87 -8.23 -4.61 12.94
C LEU A 87 -9.01 -5.93 12.75
N VAL A 88 -9.39 -6.26 11.51
CA VAL A 88 -10.05 -7.54 11.19
C VAL A 88 -9.16 -8.75 11.54
N MET A 89 -7.83 -8.59 11.51
CA MET A 89 -6.87 -9.64 11.90
C MET A 89 -6.66 -9.76 13.41
N TRP A 90 -7.15 -8.81 14.20
CA TRP A 90 -6.95 -8.77 15.66
C TRP A 90 -7.25 -10.07 16.39
N PRO A 91 -8.36 -10.80 16.10
CA PRO A 91 -8.68 -12.05 16.80
C PRO A 91 -7.62 -13.15 16.62
N ILE A 92 -6.95 -13.17 15.48
CA ILE A 92 -5.95 -14.20 15.12
C ILE A 92 -4.50 -13.70 15.23
N ALA A 93 -4.29 -12.43 15.56
CA ALA A 93 -2.97 -11.81 15.60
C ALA A 93 -2.04 -12.39 16.70
N GLY A 94 -2.60 -13.04 17.73
CA GLY A 94 -1.82 -13.73 18.77
C GLY A 94 -1.37 -15.15 18.40
N LEU A 95 -1.84 -15.70 17.28
CA LEU A 95 -1.44 -17.04 16.83
C LEU A 95 -0.11 -16.95 16.06
N PRO A 96 0.67 -18.03 15.96
CA PRO A 96 1.79 -18.08 15.03
C PRO A 96 1.37 -17.74 13.59
N PRO A 97 2.23 -17.08 12.78
CA PRO A 97 1.82 -16.52 11.49
C PRO A 97 1.14 -17.52 10.54
N LEU A 98 1.69 -18.72 10.42
CA LEU A 98 1.12 -19.76 9.55
C LEU A 98 -0.21 -20.30 10.07
N VAL A 99 -0.35 -20.45 11.40
CA VAL A 99 -1.61 -20.91 12.03
C VAL A 99 -2.69 -19.83 11.87
N ALA A 100 -2.35 -18.56 12.01
CA ALA A 100 -3.26 -17.45 11.74
C ALA A 100 -3.74 -17.47 10.28
N LYS A 101 -2.83 -17.74 9.33
CA LYS A 101 -3.19 -17.91 7.91
C LYS A 101 -4.12 -19.09 7.71
N HIS A 102 -3.90 -20.23 8.37
CA HIS A 102 -4.80 -21.37 8.29
C HIS A 102 -6.23 -21.02 8.72
N ALA A 103 -6.36 -20.35 9.88
CA ALA A 103 -7.66 -19.88 10.36
C ALA A 103 -8.34 -18.93 9.35
N TRP A 104 -7.56 -18.04 8.74
CA TRP A 104 -8.05 -17.11 7.72
C TRP A 104 -8.51 -17.84 6.44
N LEU A 105 -7.78 -18.86 5.98
CA LEU A 105 -8.13 -19.67 4.82
C LEU A 105 -9.42 -20.46 5.05
N VAL A 106 -9.58 -21.07 6.24
CA VAL A 106 -10.79 -21.78 6.63
C VAL A 106 -12.00 -20.84 6.65
N LEU A 107 -11.85 -19.65 7.23
CA LEU A 107 -12.90 -18.62 7.22
C LEU A 107 -13.30 -18.25 5.78
N ASN A 108 -12.33 -17.95 4.91
CA ASN A 108 -12.61 -17.58 3.53
C ASN A 108 -13.30 -18.72 2.75
N LEU A 109 -12.89 -19.96 2.97
CA LEU A 109 -13.52 -21.13 2.34
C LEU A 109 -14.98 -21.30 2.84
N ALA A 110 -15.21 -21.17 4.14
CA ALA A 110 -16.55 -21.25 4.73
C ALA A 110 -17.47 -20.15 4.20
N LEU A 111 -16.95 -18.94 3.98
CA LEU A 111 -17.70 -17.82 3.43
C LEU A 111 -18.15 -18.02 1.98
N LEU A 112 -17.49 -18.87 1.20
CA LEU A 112 -17.92 -19.12 -0.18
C LEU A 112 -19.34 -19.70 -0.25
N PHE A 113 -19.75 -20.53 0.72
CA PHE A 113 -21.07 -21.12 0.74
C PHE A 113 -22.20 -20.06 0.85
N PRO A 114 -22.25 -19.20 1.88
CA PRO A 114 -23.27 -18.16 1.95
C PRO A 114 -23.14 -17.13 0.80
N ILE A 115 -21.94 -16.87 0.28
CA ILE A 115 -21.74 -15.98 -0.88
C ILE A 115 -22.45 -16.57 -2.11
N VAL A 116 -22.23 -17.84 -2.44
CA VAL A 116 -22.87 -18.51 -3.58
C VAL A 116 -24.39 -18.53 -3.41
N TRP A 117 -24.87 -18.79 -2.20
CA TRP A 117 -26.31 -18.80 -1.89
C TRP A 117 -26.96 -17.42 -2.06
N LEU A 118 -26.33 -16.36 -1.52
CA LEU A 118 -26.81 -14.98 -1.70
C LEU A 118 -26.74 -14.54 -3.17
N MET A 119 -25.65 -14.92 -3.86
CA MET A 119 -25.44 -14.55 -5.26
C MET A 119 -26.50 -15.17 -6.19
N ARG A 120 -26.94 -16.40 -5.90
CA ARG A 120 -28.11 -16.97 -6.56
C ARG A 120 -29.33 -16.07 -6.43
N SER A 121 -29.58 -15.54 -5.23
CA SER A 121 -30.74 -14.68 -4.95
C SER A 121 -30.68 -13.34 -5.71
N VAL A 122 -29.48 -12.73 -5.79
CA VAL A 122 -29.33 -11.39 -6.42
C VAL A 122 -29.18 -11.46 -7.94
N SER A 123 -28.68 -12.57 -8.50
CA SER A 123 -28.43 -12.70 -9.94
C SER A 123 -29.52 -13.44 -10.70
N GLY A 124 -30.34 -14.25 -10.01
CA GLY A 124 -31.33 -15.13 -10.64
C GLY A 124 -30.75 -16.39 -11.33
N LEU A 125 -29.43 -16.61 -11.21
CA LEU A 125 -28.77 -17.84 -11.69
C LEU A 125 -29.03 -19.02 -10.77
N SER A 126 -28.91 -20.26 -11.27
CA SER A 126 -28.90 -21.45 -10.42
C SER A 126 -27.63 -21.56 -9.60
N LEU A 127 -27.66 -22.30 -8.47
CA LEU A 127 -26.45 -22.55 -7.66
C LEU A 127 -25.30 -23.13 -8.47
N LEU A 128 -25.62 -24.04 -9.42
CA LEU A 128 -24.62 -24.65 -10.28
C LEU A 128 -23.94 -23.63 -11.21
N GLN A 129 -24.72 -22.72 -11.80
CA GLN A 129 -24.20 -21.65 -12.66
C GLN A 129 -23.34 -20.67 -11.87
N VAL A 130 -23.77 -20.25 -10.67
CA VAL A 130 -22.98 -19.43 -9.78
C VAL A 130 -21.69 -20.13 -9.37
N GLY A 131 -21.77 -21.42 -9.01
CA GLY A 131 -20.61 -22.24 -8.68
C GLY A 131 -19.59 -22.32 -9.81
N CYS A 132 -20.05 -22.50 -11.06
CA CYS A 132 -19.18 -22.46 -12.24
C CYS A 132 -18.50 -21.10 -12.42
N LEU A 133 -19.24 -19.98 -12.26
CA LEU A 133 -18.65 -18.64 -12.36
C LEU A 133 -17.60 -18.38 -11.26
N VAL A 134 -17.87 -18.82 -10.03
CA VAL A 134 -16.93 -18.74 -8.91
C VAL A 134 -15.68 -19.56 -9.22
N GLY A 135 -15.85 -20.80 -9.70
CA GLY A 135 -14.73 -21.68 -10.04
C GLY A 135 -13.89 -21.17 -11.22
N LEU A 136 -14.52 -20.53 -12.22
CA LEU A 136 -13.83 -19.92 -13.36
C LEU A 136 -13.07 -18.64 -12.98
N CYS A 137 -13.25 -18.13 -11.75
CA CYS A 137 -12.55 -16.95 -11.28
C CYS A 137 -11.10 -17.25 -10.92
N PHE A 138 -10.17 -17.16 -11.86
CA PHE A 138 -8.76 -17.33 -11.58
C PHE A 138 -8.24 -16.36 -10.49
N PRO A 139 -8.66 -15.09 -10.42
CA PRO A 139 -8.36 -14.19 -9.30
C PRO A 139 -8.69 -14.75 -7.90
N LEU A 140 -9.73 -15.58 -7.78
CA LEU A 140 -10.10 -16.24 -6.52
C LEU A 140 -9.01 -17.20 -6.02
N HIS A 141 -8.38 -17.96 -6.92
CA HIS A 141 -7.26 -18.84 -6.57
C HIS A 141 -6.10 -18.05 -5.99
N ARG A 142 -5.80 -16.88 -6.57
CA ARG A 142 -4.78 -15.96 -6.04
C ARG A 142 -5.18 -15.33 -4.71
N ASN A 143 -6.47 -15.02 -4.51
CA ASN A 143 -6.96 -14.56 -3.22
C ASN A 143 -6.65 -15.56 -2.09
N PHE A 144 -6.89 -16.86 -2.31
CA PHE A 144 -6.55 -17.91 -1.35
C PHE A 144 -5.03 -18.03 -1.16
N LEU A 145 -4.27 -18.06 -2.24
CA LEU A 145 -2.82 -18.21 -2.19
C LEU A 145 -2.16 -17.09 -1.37
N TYR A 146 -2.58 -15.85 -1.58
CA TYR A 146 -2.04 -14.66 -0.91
C TYR A 146 -2.73 -14.33 0.44
N GLY A 147 -3.81 -15.01 0.80
CA GLY A 147 -4.55 -14.74 2.04
C GLY A 147 -5.25 -13.38 2.06
N GLN A 148 -5.79 -12.96 0.91
CA GLN A 148 -6.39 -11.64 0.72
C GLN A 148 -7.83 -11.51 1.23
N TYR A 149 -8.35 -10.28 1.35
CA TYR A 149 -9.67 -9.93 1.86
C TYR A 149 -10.80 -9.98 0.83
N TYR A 150 -10.52 -10.27 -0.45
CA TYR A 150 -11.51 -10.05 -1.51
C TYR A 150 -12.67 -11.05 -1.50
N VAL A 151 -12.53 -12.21 -0.84
CA VAL A 151 -13.67 -13.11 -0.57
C VAL A 151 -14.60 -12.49 0.47
N VAL A 152 -14.04 -11.94 1.57
CA VAL A 152 -14.82 -11.24 2.59
C VAL A 152 -15.54 -10.03 1.98
N LEU A 153 -14.82 -9.24 1.19
CA LEU A 153 -15.38 -8.07 0.50
C LEU A 153 -16.49 -8.46 -0.47
N LEU A 154 -16.30 -9.53 -1.27
CA LEU A 154 -17.32 -10.09 -2.17
C LEU A 154 -18.59 -10.47 -1.39
N GLY A 155 -18.43 -11.11 -0.22
CA GLY A 155 -19.55 -11.47 0.66
C GLY A 155 -20.29 -10.23 1.17
N ILE A 156 -19.57 -9.24 1.66
CA ILE A 156 -20.14 -7.98 2.16
C ILE A 156 -20.90 -7.25 1.05
N LEU A 157 -20.32 -7.10 -0.14
CA LEU A 157 -20.95 -6.38 -1.27
C LEU A 157 -22.17 -7.16 -1.81
N THR A 158 -22.10 -8.50 -1.87
CA THR A 158 -23.24 -9.33 -2.26
C THR A 158 -24.39 -9.19 -1.26
N ALA A 159 -24.08 -9.22 0.04
CA ALA A 159 -25.07 -9.03 1.09
C ALA A 159 -25.65 -7.59 1.09
N ALA A 160 -24.82 -6.57 0.82
CA ALA A 160 -25.27 -5.19 0.70
C ALA A 160 -26.27 -5.05 -0.47
N LEU A 161 -25.97 -5.58 -1.64
CA LEU A 161 -26.87 -5.58 -2.78
C LEU A 161 -28.17 -6.35 -2.48
N TRP A 162 -28.06 -7.53 -1.85
CA TRP A 162 -29.24 -8.29 -1.42
C TRP A 162 -30.12 -7.48 -0.47
N ALA A 163 -29.53 -6.74 0.49
CA ALA A 163 -30.25 -5.87 1.39
C ALA A 163 -30.94 -4.69 0.64
N VAL A 164 -30.27 -4.09 -0.36
CA VAL A 164 -30.89 -3.07 -1.24
C VAL A 164 -32.11 -3.62 -1.95
N GLN A 165 -32.00 -4.80 -2.59
CA GLN A 165 -33.12 -5.43 -3.30
C GLN A 165 -34.29 -5.78 -2.39
N ARG A 166 -34.02 -6.03 -1.10
CA ARG A 166 -35.03 -6.33 -0.06
C ARG A 166 -35.49 -5.09 0.71
N GLN A 167 -35.13 -3.87 0.26
CA GLN A 167 -35.48 -2.60 0.89
C GLN A 167 -35.03 -2.50 2.38
N ARG A 168 -34.00 -3.26 2.76
CA ARG A 168 -33.38 -3.21 4.09
C ARG A 168 -32.31 -2.12 4.12
N ASN A 169 -32.73 -0.88 4.03
CA ASN A 169 -31.88 0.27 3.76
C ASN A 169 -30.76 0.46 4.80
N TYR A 170 -31.06 0.38 6.09
CA TYR A 170 -30.05 0.51 7.14
C TYR A 170 -28.98 -0.60 7.05
N LEU A 171 -29.40 -1.84 6.82
CA LEU A 171 -28.48 -2.97 6.65
C LEU A 171 -27.60 -2.77 5.41
N ALA A 172 -28.19 -2.30 4.30
CA ALA A 172 -27.45 -2.05 3.06
C ALA A 172 -26.35 -1.00 3.26
N GLY A 173 -26.67 0.11 3.93
CA GLY A 173 -25.72 1.17 4.24
C GLY A 173 -24.61 0.71 5.20
N SER A 174 -24.97 -0.03 6.25
CA SER A 174 -23.98 -0.56 7.21
C SER A 174 -23.03 -1.56 6.56
N LEU A 175 -23.55 -2.48 5.74
CA LEU A 175 -22.70 -3.43 5.00
C LEU A 175 -21.78 -2.72 4.01
N LEU A 176 -22.26 -1.69 3.28
CA LEU A 176 -21.41 -0.92 2.39
C LEU A 176 -20.28 -0.23 3.17
N ALA A 177 -20.58 0.37 4.32
CA ALA A 177 -19.57 1.01 5.19
C ALA A 177 -18.49 0.03 5.67
N LEU A 178 -18.88 -1.19 6.06
CA LEU A 178 -17.92 -2.26 6.39
C LEU A 178 -17.04 -2.61 5.18
N GLY A 179 -17.62 -2.71 3.98
CA GLY A 179 -16.87 -2.93 2.73
C GLY A 179 -15.85 -1.81 2.47
N VAL A 180 -16.26 -0.55 2.66
CA VAL A 180 -15.40 0.64 2.53
C VAL A 180 -14.29 0.64 3.58
N ALA A 181 -14.60 0.28 4.81
CA ALA A 181 -13.60 0.20 5.89
C ALA A 181 -12.52 -0.85 5.61
N VAL A 182 -12.89 -2.00 5.03
CA VAL A 182 -11.95 -3.05 4.61
C VAL A 182 -11.14 -2.63 3.37
N LYS A 183 -11.78 -2.04 2.36
CA LYS A 183 -11.14 -1.52 1.14
C LYS A 183 -11.90 -0.28 0.68
N ILE A 184 -11.21 0.82 0.45
CA ILE A 184 -11.83 2.14 0.23
C ILE A 184 -12.68 2.24 -1.05
N PHE A 185 -12.33 1.50 -2.13
CA PHE A 185 -12.93 1.69 -3.45
C PHE A 185 -14.45 1.47 -3.52
N PRO A 186 -15.12 0.61 -2.70
CA PRO A 186 -16.57 0.47 -2.74
C PRO A 186 -17.35 1.74 -2.33
N VAL A 187 -16.69 2.78 -1.80
CA VAL A 187 -17.31 4.06 -1.44
C VAL A 187 -18.11 4.66 -2.61
N ILE A 188 -17.70 4.42 -3.85
CA ILE A 188 -18.41 4.86 -5.06
C ILE A 188 -19.85 4.34 -5.11
N LEU A 189 -20.13 3.16 -4.56
CA LEU A 189 -21.49 2.62 -4.49
C LEU A 189 -22.43 3.46 -3.61
N ALA A 190 -21.91 4.27 -2.69
CA ALA A 190 -22.72 5.22 -1.93
C ALA A 190 -23.38 6.28 -2.83
N LEU A 191 -22.79 6.59 -3.99
CA LEU A 191 -23.40 7.49 -4.99
C LEU A 191 -24.72 6.93 -5.55
N HIS A 192 -24.90 5.60 -5.58
CA HIS A 192 -26.20 5.01 -5.90
C HIS A 192 -27.25 5.38 -4.85
N PHE A 193 -26.92 5.36 -3.57
CA PHE A 193 -27.85 5.80 -2.51
C PHE A 193 -28.17 7.30 -2.62
N VAL A 194 -27.15 8.13 -2.93
CA VAL A 194 -27.38 9.57 -3.18
C VAL A 194 -28.35 9.77 -4.35
N LYS A 195 -28.11 9.07 -5.47
CA LYS A 195 -28.95 9.17 -6.68
C LYS A 195 -30.39 8.71 -6.43
N LYS A 196 -30.56 7.63 -5.66
CA LYS A 196 -31.89 7.11 -5.27
C LYS A 196 -32.53 7.88 -4.10
N LYS A 197 -31.85 8.91 -3.56
CA LYS A 197 -32.27 9.65 -2.34
C LYS A 197 -32.55 8.71 -1.15
N ASN A 198 -31.79 7.62 -1.04
CA ASN A 198 -31.92 6.65 0.04
C ASN A 198 -31.15 7.13 1.26
N TRP A 199 -31.72 8.13 1.94
CA TRP A 199 -31.09 8.77 3.12
C TRP A 199 -30.88 7.79 4.28
N ALA A 200 -31.77 6.81 4.47
CA ALA A 200 -31.64 5.81 5.52
C ALA A 200 -30.37 4.95 5.32
N ALA A 201 -30.07 4.54 4.07
CA ALA A 201 -28.84 3.83 3.78
C ALA A 201 -27.59 4.72 3.91
N LEU A 202 -27.68 6.00 3.50
CA LEU A 202 -26.57 6.95 3.65
C LEU A 202 -26.24 7.23 5.12
N ILE A 203 -27.27 7.48 5.95
CA ILE A 203 -27.07 7.70 7.40
C ILE A 203 -26.46 6.45 8.05
N ALA A 204 -26.99 5.26 7.74
CA ALA A 204 -26.41 4.01 8.25
C ALA A 204 -24.96 3.79 7.79
N CYS A 205 -24.65 4.14 6.52
CA CYS A 205 -23.29 4.07 6.01
C CYS A 205 -22.35 5.02 6.76
N LEU A 206 -22.76 6.25 6.99
CA LEU A 206 -21.99 7.26 7.73
C LEU A 206 -21.76 6.83 9.19
N VAL A 207 -22.83 6.43 9.88
CA VAL A 207 -22.76 6.02 11.30
C VAL A 207 -21.86 4.78 11.46
N THR A 208 -22.05 3.76 10.62
CA THR A 208 -21.21 2.54 10.68
C THR A 208 -19.76 2.85 10.30
N GLY A 209 -19.53 3.69 9.28
CA GLY A 209 -18.19 4.13 8.91
C GLY A 209 -17.48 4.87 10.04
N LEU A 210 -18.20 5.76 10.75
CA LEU A 210 -17.67 6.46 11.92
C LEU A 210 -17.35 5.48 13.07
N LEU A 211 -18.22 4.52 13.34
CA LEU A 211 -17.95 3.47 14.34
C LEU A 211 -16.71 2.63 13.99
N CYS A 212 -16.55 2.25 12.72
CA CYS A 212 -15.35 1.56 12.24
C CYS A 212 -14.09 2.43 12.42
N ALA A 213 -14.16 3.72 12.10
CA ALA A 213 -13.06 4.66 12.28
C ALA A 213 -12.69 4.82 13.76
N VAL A 214 -13.68 5.03 14.63
CA VAL A 214 -13.47 5.14 16.09
C VAL A 214 -12.84 3.86 16.64
N ALA A 215 -13.37 2.69 16.29
CA ALA A 215 -12.83 1.40 16.73
C ALA A 215 -11.38 1.21 16.24
N SER A 216 -11.07 1.59 15.01
CA SER A 216 -9.72 1.49 14.46
C SER A 216 -8.76 2.49 15.11
N ILE A 217 -9.18 3.73 15.33
CA ILE A 217 -8.37 4.78 15.98
C ILE A 217 -8.10 4.42 17.45
N SER A 218 -9.09 3.86 18.17
CA SER A 218 -8.88 3.46 19.56
C SER A 218 -7.83 2.36 19.74
N VAL A 219 -7.65 1.50 18.72
CA VAL A 219 -6.67 0.40 18.73
C VAL A 219 -5.31 0.85 18.19
N PHE A 220 -5.27 1.51 17.03
CA PHE A 220 -4.05 1.84 16.31
C PHE A 220 -3.54 3.27 16.54
N GLY A 221 -4.31 4.12 17.20
CA GLY A 221 -3.98 5.54 17.41
C GLY A 221 -4.27 6.42 16.19
N TRP A 222 -4.34 7.72 16.44
CA TRP A 222 -4.60 8.73 15.40
C TRP A 222 -3.42 8.90 14.42
N SER A 223 -2.18 8.75 14.87
CA SER A 223 -0.98 8.95 14.04
C SER A 223 -0.97 8.05 12.80
N LEU A 224 -1.28 6.76 12.95
CA LEU A 224 -1.39 5.83 11.83
C LEU A 224 -2.48 6.24 10.83
N HIS A 225 -3.66 6.67 11.33
CA HIS A 225 -4.78 7.12 10.48
C HIS A 225 -4.45 8.42 9.75
N ARG A 226 -3.78 9.35 10.41
CA ARG A 226 -3.28 10.59 9.80
C ARG A 226 -2.32 10.30 8.64
N THR A 227 -1.35 9.40 8.84
CA THR A 227 -0.43 8.94 7.79
C THR A 227 -1.20 8.31 6.62
N TYR A 228 -2.18 7.45 6.92
CA TYR A 228 -3.04 6.87 5.88
C TYR A 228 -3.77 7.95 5.07
N LEU A 229 -4.42 8.91 5.74
CA LEU A 229 -5.24 9.94 5.07
C LEU A 229 -4.39 10.94 4.28
N LEU A 230 -3.22 11.33 4.79
CA LEU A 230 -2.41 12.39 4.19
C LEU A 230 -1.35 11.89 3.20
N GLN A 231 -0.89 10.63 3.32
CA GLN A 231 0.13 10.06 2.44
C GLN A 231 -0.41 8.91 1.60
N VAL A 232 -0.91 7.86 2.26
CA VAL A 232 -1.20 6.58 1.61
C VAL A 232 -2.42 6.67 0.70
N LEU A 233 -3.51 7.28 1.17
CA LEU A 233 -4.72 7.42 0.38
C LEU A 233 -4.52 8.31 -0.86
N PRO A 234 -3.91 9.50 -0.78
CA PRO A 234 -3.59 10.30 -1.97
C PRO A 234 -2.67 9.57 -2.95
N ALA A 235 -1.61 8.91 -2.47
CA ALA A 235 -0.73 8.12 -3.32
C ALA A 235 -1.47 6.93 -3.97
N THR A 236 -2.39 6.28 -3.22
CA THR A 236 -3.24 5.21 -3.77
C THR A 236 -4.13 5.72 -4.89
N LEU A 237 -4.76 6.87 -4.72
CA LEU A 237 -5.65 7.46 -5.74
C LEU A 237 -4.89 7.86 -7.02
N ARG A 238 -3.63 8.26 -6.91
CA ARG A 238 -2.78 8.55 -8.08
C ARG A 238 -2.13 7.31 -8.69
N GLY A 239 -2.22 6.14 -8.03
CA GLY A 239 -1.54 4.92 -8.47
C GLY A 239 -0.06 4.87 -8.11
N GLU A 240 0.36 5.64 -7.14
CA GLU A 240 1.75 5.77 -6.66
C GLU A 240 1.99 5.04 -5.33
N ALA A 241 0.98 4.40 -4.74
CA ALA A 241 1.16 3.64 -3.49
C ALA A 241 1.93 2.33 -3.67
N LEU A 242 1.93 1.77 -4.87
CA LEU A 242 2.77 0.63 -5.28
C LEU A 242 3.46 0.98 -6.60
N ASP A 243 4.50 0.20 -6.95
CA ASP A 243 5.29 0.43 -8.17
C ASP A 243 4.43 0.42 -9.45
N PRO A 244 4.22 1.58 -10.10
CA PRO A 244 3.44 1.68 -11.32
C PRO A 244 4.13 1.03 -12.52
N TYR A 245 5.45 0.81 -12.44
CA TYR A 245 6.26 0.16 -13.47
C TYR A 245 6.34 -1.35 -13.29
N ASN A 246 5.65 -1.92 -12.29
CA ASN A 246 5.62 -3.35 -12.06
C ASN A 246 5.03 -4.09 -13.27
N LEU A 247 5.66 -5.21 -13.67
CA LEU A 247 5.23 -6.02 -14.82
C LEU A 247 3.80 -6.57 -14.67
N SER A 248 3.34 -6.79 -13.45
CA SER A 248 1.97 -7.24 -13.19
C SER A 248 0.92 -6.12 -13.20
N SER A 249 1.35 -4.85 -13.19
CA SER A 249 0.45 -3.69 -13.16
C SER A 249 -0.11 -3.41 -14.55
N SER A 250 -1.41 -3.58 -14.72
CA SER A 250 -2.14 -3.38 -15.98
C SER A 250 -3.32 -2.43 -15.74
N SER A 251 -3.01 -1.21 -15.28
CA SER A 251 -3.96 -0.15 -14.95
C SER A 251 -3.81 1.08 -15.84
N LEU A 252 -4.79 1.96 -15.81
CA LEU A 252 -4.72 3.27 -16.44
C LEU A 252 -3.53 4.09 -15.89
N SER A 253 -3.37 4.10 -14.57
CA SER A 253 -2.27 4.81 -13.91
C SER A 253 -0.90 4.26 -14.38
N SER A 254 -0.72 2.94 -14.41
CA SER A 254 0.52 2.32 -14.92
C SER A 254 0.80 2.67 -16.38
N LEU A 255 -0.24 2.69 -17.23
CA LEU A 255 -0.10 3.10 -18.63
C LEU A 255 0.38 4.54 -18.73
N LEU A 256 -0.29 5.46 -18.02
CA LEU A 256 0.04 6.88 -18.10
C LEU A 256 1.39 7.22 -17.48
N HIS A 257 1.81 6.52 -16.42
CA HIS A 257 3.18 6.66 -15.88
C HIS A 257 4.22 6.28 -16.93
N ARG A 258 4.06 5.13 -17.61
CA ARG A 258 4.98 4.68 -18.66
C ARG A 258 5.02 5.62 -19.86
N LEU A 259 3.91 6.29 -20.17
CA LEU A 259 3.85 7.24 -21.28
C LEU A 259 4.45 8.59 -20.92
N PHE A 260 4.24 9.10 -19.69
CA PHE A 260 4.45 10.52 -19.40
C PHE A 260 5.41 10.83 -18.25
N ILE A 261 5.87 9.83 -17.50
CA ILE A 261 6.77 10.06 -16.38
C ILE A 261 8.14 9.47 -16.69
N PHE A 262 9.15 10.34 -16.81
CA PHE A 262 10.54 9.89 -16.88
C PHE A 262 11.03 9.47 -15.49
N GLU A 263 11.61 8.29 -15.40
CA GLU A 263 12.30 7.81 -14.22
C GLU A 263 13.58 7.06 -14.69
N PRO A 264 14.79 7.53 -14.32
CA PRO A 264 16.03 7.06 -14.93
C PRO A 264 16.25 5.54 -14.86
N GLN A 265 15.74 4.87 -13.84
CA GLN A 265 15.99 3.45 -13.59
C GLN A 265 14.82 2.54 -13.95
N LEU A 266 13.58 3.05 -13.89
CA LEU A 266 12.35 2.25 -14.04
C LEU A 266 11.61 2.54 -15.35
N ASN A 267 11.79 3.74 -15.93
CA ASN A 267 11.12 4.19 -17.15
C ASN A 267 11.98 5.23 -17.90
N ALA A 268 13.14 4.80 -18.37
CA ALA A 268 14.13 5.69 -19.00
C ALA A 268 13.67 6.28 -20.34
N HIS A 269 12.72 5.66 -21.01
CA HIS A 269 12.25 6.05 -22.34
C HIS A 269 10.73 6.23 -22.40
N PRO A 270 10.15 7.20 -21.65
CA PRO A 270 8.72 7.51 -21.79
C PRO A 270 8.41 8.02 -23.20
N ALA A 271 7.15 7.94 -23.63
CA ALA A 271 6.74 8.49 -24.93
C ALA A 271 6.94 10.01 -24.99
N LEU A 272 6.69 10.69 -23.88
CA LEU A 272 6.89 12.12 -23.66
C LEU A 272 7.05 12.37 -22.16
N HIS A 273 8.08 13.10 -21.76
CA HIS A 273 8.17 13.57 -20.37
C HIS A 273 7.23 14.74 -20.12
N ALA A 274 6.02 14.45 -19.63
CA ALA A 274 4.95 15.42 -19.40
C ALA A 274 4.11 15.06 -18.16
N PRO A 275 4.64 15.21 -16.93
CA PRO A 275 3.92 14.89 -15.70
C PRO A 275 2.59 15.65 -15.55
N TRP A 276 2.52 16.88 -16.07
CA TRP A 276 1.29 17.66 -16.12
C TRP A 276 0.18 16.99 -16.95
N LEU A 277 0.57 16.30 -18.02
CA LEU A 277 -0.38 15.58 -18.87
C LEU A 277 -0.93 14.33 -18.13
N PHE A 278 -0.10 13.64 -17.37
CA PHE A 278 -0.54 12.59 -16.45
C PHE A 278 -1.61 13.13 -15.46
N ALA A 279 -1.33 14.27 -14.81
CA ALA A 279 -2.22 14.88 -13.83
C ALA A 279 -3.58 15.28 -14.40
N ILE A 280 -3.67 15.59 -15.71
CA ILE A 280 -4.92 15.92 -16.40
C ILE A 280 -5.64 14.67 -16.91
N LEU A 281 -4.92 13.79 -17.62
CA LEU A 281 -5.52 12.67 -18.33
C LEU A 281 -6.01 11.57 -17.36
N HIS A 282 -5.30 11.32 -16.26
CA HIS A 282 -5.66 10.27 -15.33
C HIS A 282 -7.11 10.44 -14.81
N PRO A 283 -7.48 11.52 -14.12
CA PRO A 283 -8.84 11.71 -13.62
C PRO A 283 -9.86 11.95 -14.76
N ALA A 284 -9.46 12.55 -15.88
CA ALA A 284 -10.36 12.77 -17.01
C ALA A 284 -10.81 11.44 -17.64
N LEU A 285 -9.90 10.50 -17.85
CA LEU A 285 -10.21 9.19 -18.40
C LEU A 285 -11.01 8.32 -17.41
N GLU A 286 -10.74 8.42 -16.10
CA GLU A 286 -11.56 7.73 -15.08
C GLU A 286 -13.04 8.15 -15.17
N LEU A 287 -13.32 9.42 -15.39
CA LEU A 287 -14.69 9.91 -15.51
C LEU A 287 -15.41 9.42 -16.77
N THR A 288 -14.70 8.98 -17.81
CA THR A 288 -15.34 8.55 -19.08
C THR A 288 -16.29 7.35 -18.92
N LEU A 289 -16.03 6.46 -17.94
CA LEU A 289 -16.92 5.34 -17.62
C LEU A 289 -17.72 5.57 -16.34
N LEU A 290 -17.15 6.26 -15.35
CA LEU A 290 -17.82 6.49 -14.08
C LEU A 290 -19.00 7.45 -14.24
N LEU A 291 -18.84 8.52 -15.02
CA LEU A 291 -19.90 9.50 -15.22
C LEU A 291 -21.12 8.90 -15.93
N PRO A 292 -21.01 8.16 -17.05
CA PRO A 292 -22.14 7.44 -17.62
C PRO A 292 -22.78 6.44 -16.67
N ALA A 293 -21.98 5.69 -15.88
CA ALA A 293 -22.50 4.76 -14.90
C ALA A 293 -23.41 5.47 -13.88
N LEU A 294 -23.04 6.66 -13.41
CA LEU A 294 -23.85 7.48 -12.51
C LEU A 294 -25.06 8.12 -13.22
N MET A 295 -24.86 8.64 -14.44
CA MET A 295 -25.91 9.33 -15.20
C MET A 295 -27.06 8.42 -15.58
N TRP A 296 -26.82 7.14 -15.83
CA TRP A 296 -27.81 6.17 -16.26
C TRP A 296 -28.51 5.43 -15.14
N ILE A 297 -28.18 5.71 -13.87
CA ILE A 297 -28.99 5.30 -12.72
C ILE A 297 -30.35 6.03 -12.80
N GLU A 298 -31.43 5.28 -12.65
CA GLU A 298 -32.78 5.85 -12.64
C GLU A 298 -33.06 6.55 -11.30
N ASP A 299 -33.69 7.74 -11.35
CA ASP A 299 -34.01 8.51 -10.14
C ASP A 299 -35.19 7.93 -9.36
N ARG A 300 -36.01 7.07 -9.97
CA ARG A 300 -37.19 6.43 -9.38
C ARG A 300 -36.87 5.04 -8.86
N ALA A 301 -37.76 4.49 -8.06
CA ALA A 301 -37.67 3.09 -7.65
C ALA A 301 -37.65 2.19 -8.89
N SER A 302 -36.58 1.46 -9.08
CA SER A 302 -36.35 0.52 -10.17
C SER A 302 -36.59 -0.92 -9.71
N SER A 303 -36.80 -1.83 -10.66
CA SER A 303 -36.89 -3.26 -10.35
C SER A 303 -35.61 -3.77 -9.67
N ALA A 304 -35.71 -4.87 -8.95
CA ALA A 304 -34.57 -5.50 -8.31
C ALA A 304 -33.44 -5.84 -9.32
N THR A 305 -33.81 -6.28 -10.53
CA THR A 305 -32.88 -6.57 -11.63
C THR A 305 -32.20 -5.28 -12.12
N ARG A 306 -32.95 -4.21 -12.30
CA ARG A 306 -32.39 -2.92 -12.74
C ARG A 306 -31.44 -2.36 -11.71
N THR A 307 -31.79 -2.39 -10.43
CA THR A 307 -30.93 -1.98 -9.32
C THR A 307 -29.61 -2.79 -9.31
N ALA A 308 -29.68 -4.10 -9.51
CA ALA A 308 -28.48 -4.94 -9.57
C ALA A 308 -27.58 -4.59 -10.77
N LEU A 309 -28.15 -4.31 -11.94
CA LEU A 309 -27.39 -3.86 -13.12
C LEU A 309 -26.74 -2.48 -12.90
N GLU A 310 -27.42 -1.54 -12.24
CA GLU A 310 -26.86 -0.24 -11.88
C GLU A 310 -25.68 -0.38 -10.92
N TRP A 311 -25.78 -1.24 -9.89
CA TRP A 311 -24.67 -1.58 -9.00
C TRP A 311 -23.50 -2.23 -9.74
N SER A 312 -23.82 -3.15 -10.65
CA SER A 312 -22.81 -3.83 -11.48
C SER A 312 -22.03 -2.86 -12.34
N ALA A 313 -22.70 -1.90 -12.98
CA ALA A 313 -22.07 -0.89 -13.82
C ALA A 313 -21.15 0.04 -13.01
N LEU A 314 -21.59 0.52 -11.82
CA LEU A 314 -20.76 1.32 -10.92
C LEU A 314 -19.54 0.55 -10.42
N LEU A 315 -19.74 -0.70 -10.00
CA LEU A 315 -18.66 -1.54 -9.49
C LEU A 315 -17.63 -1.84 -10.57
N LEU A 316 -18.10 -2.15 -11.81
CA LEU A 316 -17.21 -2.38 -12.95
C LEU A 316 -16.45 -1.12 -13.34
N ALA A 317 -17.09 0.04 -13.40
CA ALA A 317 -16.43 1.32 -13.70
C ALA A 317 -15.33 1.61 -12.67
N THR A 318 -15.60 1.35 -11.39
CA THR A 318 -14.61 1.52 -10.30
C THR A 318 -13.45 0.53 -10.42
N LEU A 319 -13.72 -0.75 -10.69
CA LEU A 319 -12.70 -1.77 -10.83
C LEU A 319 -11.83 -1.58 -12.07
N THR A 320 -12.40 -1.01 -13.16
CA THR A 320 -11.67 -0.74 -14.40
C THR A 320 -10.56 0.27 -14.17
N PHE A 321 -10.80 1.29 -13.36
CA PHE A 321 -9.84 2.34 -13.07
C PHE A 321 -9.19 2.23 -11.71
N THR A 322 -9.30 1.05 -11.07
CA THR A 322 -8.54 0.83 -9.85
C THR A 322 -7.04 1.05 -10.13
N PRO A 323 -6.36 1.96 -9.42
CA PRO A 323 -5.02 2.39 -9.80
C PRO A 323 -3.96 1.31 -9.60
N LEU A 324 -4.22 0.34 -8.73
CA LEU A 324 -3.27 -0.71 -8.34
C LEU A 324 -3.91 -2.11 -8.41
N PRO A 325 -4.22 -2.61 -9.60
CA PRO A 325 -4.90 -3.88 -9.74
C PRO A 325 -3.94 -5.08 -9.65
N ALA A 326 -3.69 -5.57 -8.46
CA ALA A 326 -3.23 -6.94 -8.35
C ALA A 326 -4.35 -7.90 -8.79
N SER A 327 -3.97 -9.04 -9.36
CA SER A 327 -4.93 -9.95 -9.99
C SER A 327 -6.07 -10.40 -9.08
N TYR A 328 -5.84 -10.57 -7.78
CA TYR A 328 -6.85 -10.98 -6.79
C TYR A 328 -7.93 -9.91 -6.52
N HIS A 329 -7.70 -8.63 -6.85
CA HIS A 329 -8.72 -7.57 -6.79
C HIS A 329 -9.96 -7.94 -7.60
N PHE A 330 -9.75 -8.62 -8.71
CA PHE A 330 -10.81 -9.01 -9.63
C PHE A 330 -11.65 -10.21 -9.15
N THR A 331 -11.40 -10.74 -7.94
CA THR A 331 -12.33 -11.69 -7.28
C THR A 331 -13.71 -11.05 -7.12
N VAL A 332 -13.79 -9.73 -6.90
CA VAL A 332 -15.06 -8.99 -6.76
C VAL A 332 -15.86 -8.95 -8.07
N LEU A 333 -15.23 -9.18 -9.23
CA LEU A 333 -15.93 -9.26 -10.53
C LEU A 333 -16.96 -10.37 -10.60
N ILE A 334 -16.86 -11.41 -9.75
CA ILE A 334 -17.85 -12.48 -9.68
C ILE A 334 -19.26 -11.91 -9.51
N LEU A 335 -19.43 -10.88 -8.67
CA LEU A 335 -20.74 -10.27 -8.40
C LEU A 335 -21.35 -9.60 -9.64
N PRO A 336 -20.73 -8.59 -10.29
CA PRO A 336 -21.31 -7.93 -11.45
C PRO A 336 -21.44 -8.88 -12.64
N VAL A 337 -20.52 -9.80 -12.84
CA VAL A 337 -20.59 -10.79 -13.92
C VAL A 337 -21.76 -11.77 -13.71
N ALA A 338 -21.98 -12.26 -12.49
CA ALA A 338 -23.11 -13.12 -12.18
C ALA A 338 -24.45 -12.41 -12.45
N ILE A 339 -24.58 -11.13 -12.10
CA ILE A 339 -25.79 -10.33 -12.34
C ILE A 339 -26.03 -10.15 -13.84
N ILE A 340 -25.00 -9.75 -14.59
CA ILE A 340 -25.10 -9.55 -16.04
C ILE A 340 -25.42 -10.88 -16.74
N CYS A 341 -24.74 -11.95 -16.39
CA CYS A 341 -25.04 -13.29 -16.94
C CYS A 341 -26.47 -13.72 -16.61
N GLY A 342 -26.94 -13.52 -15.36
CA GLY A 342 -28.31 -13.82 -14.95
C GLY A 342 -29.34 -13.08 -15.80
N TYR A 343 -29.14 -11.77 -16.00
CA TYR A 343 -29.99 -10.97 -16.89
C TYR A 343 -29.98 -11.48 -18.34
N LEU A 344 -28.79 -11.73 -18.91
CA LEU A 344 -28.66 -12.18 -20.31
C LEU A 344 -29.25 -13.58 -20.54
N VAL A 345 -29.16 -14.48 -19.53
CA VAL A 345 -29.80 -15.79 -19.57
C VAL A 345 -31.34 -15.67 -19.56
N GLN A 346 -31.88 -14.80 -18.71
CA GLN A 346 -33.33 -14.54 -18.65
C GLN A 346 -33.85 -13.94 -19.97
N GLU A 347 -33.11 -13.02 -20.56
CA GLU A 347 -33.42 -12.39 -21.87
C GLU A 347 -33.09 -13.29 -23.08
N ARG A 348 -32.54 -14.49 -22.85
CA ARG A 348 -32.11 -15.45 -23.89
C ARG A 348 -31.12 -14.86 -24.91
N ARG A 349 -30.24 -13.96 -24.45
CA ARG A 349 -29.20 -13.30 -25.28
C ARG A 349 -27.89 -14.05 -25.23
N SER A 350 -27.74 -15.08 -26.07
CA SER A 350 -26.56 -15.96 -26.05
C SER A 350 -25.25 -15.29 -26.48
N ALA A 351 -25.28 -14.47 -27.55
CA ALA A 351 -24.05 -13.83 -28.05
C ALA A 351 -23.44 -12.85 -27.04
N PRO A 352 -24.17 -11.87 -26.45
CA PRO A 352 -23.64 -11.04 -25.38
C PRO A 352 -23.18 -11.84 -24.15
N LEU A 353 -23.88 -12.95 -23.81
CA LEU A 353 -23.47 -13.82 -22.69
C LEU A 353 -22.09 -14.43 -22.93
N MET A 354 -21.84 -14.95 -24.14
CA MET A 354 -20.52 -15.50 -24.50
C MET A 354 -19.43 -14.43 -24.46
N ILE A 355 -19.71 -13.22 -24.91
CA ILE A 355 -18.77 -12.08 -24.83
C ILE A 355 -18.44 -11.77 -23.38
N VAL A 356 -19.43 -11.67 -22.49
CA VAL A 356 -19.21 -11.39 -21.07
C VAL A 356 -18.34 -12.45 -20.41
N ILE A 357 -18.62 -13.74 -20.68
CA ILE A 357 -17.82 -14.86 -20.17
C ILE A 357 -16.39 -14.80 -20.71
N ALA A 358 -16.20 -14.56 -22.01
CA ALA A 358 -14.87 -14.43 -22.60
C ALA A 358 -14.08 -13.27 -22.00
N LEU A 359 -14.70 -12.08 -21.82
CA LEU A 359 -14.06 -10.95 -21.17
C LEU A 359 -13.71 -11.22 -19.70
N TYR A 360 -14.61 -11.90 -18.98
CA TYR A 360 -14.37 -12.31 -17.60
C TYR A 360 -13.14 -13.23 -17.47
N LEU A 361 -13.03 -14.22 -18.35
CA LEU A 361 -11.86 -15.08 -18.41
C LEU A 361 -10.60 -14.34 -18.80
N ALA A 362 -10.70 -13.39 -19.76
CA ALA A 362 -9.58 -12.57 -20.20
C ALA A 362 -9.05 -11.68 -19.06
N VAL A 363 -9.92 -11.05 -18.25
CA VAL A 363 -9.47 -10.28 -17.08
C VAL A 363 -8.74 -11.16 -16.08
N GLY A 364 -9.21 -12.39 -15.86
CA GLY A 364 -8.60 -13.35 -14.94
C GLY A 364 -7.31 -13.99 -15.45
N TYR A 365 -7.01 -13.94 -16.74
CA TYR A 365 -5.92 -14.67 -17.36
C TYR A 365 -4.53 -14.29 -16.78
N PRO A 366 -3.75 -15.27 -16.31
CA PRO A 366 -2.47 -14.98 -15.63
C PRO A 366 -1.32 -14.65 -16.58
N GLY A 367 -1.43 -15.00 -17.86
CA GLY A 367 -0.36 -14.87 -18.86
C GLY A 367 -0.21 -13.50 -19.50
N TRP A 368 -0.90 -12.46 -18.97
CA TRP A 368 -0.76 -11.10 -19.49
C TRP A 368 0.56 -10.40 -19.10
N ASN A 369 1.31 -10.97 -18.16
CA ASN A 369 2.58 -10.42 -17.74
C ASN A 369 3.63 -10.65 -18.82
N THR A 370 4.03 -9.58 -19.48
CA THR A 370 5.02 -9.57 -20.56
C THR A 370 6.30 -8.87 -20.09
N ALA A 371 7.32 -8.85 -20.94
CA ALA A 371 8.57 -8.14 -20.70
C ALA A 371 8.33 -6.64 -20.37
N PRO A 372 9.27 -5.97 -19.70
CA PRO A 372 9.23 -4.54 -19.47
C PRO A 372 9.01 -3.79 -20.79
N VAL A 373 8.08 -2.84 -20.79
CA VAL A 373 7.81 -1.99 -21.96
C VAL A 373 7.67 -0.55 -21.49
N ASP A 374 8.27 0.36 -22.21
CA ASP A 374 8.21 1.79 -21.99
C ASP A 374 7.68 2.53 -23.22
N GLY A 375 7.44 3.81 -23.08
CA GLY A 375 6.91 4.65 -24.14
C GLY A 375 5.62 4.12 -24.76
N TRP A 376 5.45 4.27 -26.08
CA TRP A 376 4.25 3.85 -26.82
C TRP A 376 3.96 2.35 -26.75
N ARG A 377 4.98 1.53 -26.53
CA ARG A 377 4.80 0.07 -26.37
C ARG A 377 3.99 -0.29 -25.11
N ALA A 378 3.88 0.62 -24.14
CA ALA A 378 3.07 0.43 -22.93
C ALA A 378 1.60 0.09 -23.24
N PHE A 379 1.06 0.53 -24.39
CA PHE A 379 -0.27 0.11 -24.83
C PHE A 379 -0.42 -1.41 -25.02
N LEU A 380 0.66 -2.10 -25.39
CA LEU A 380 0.64 -3.57 -25.53
C LEU A 380 0.67 -4.30 -24.16
N HIS A 381 1.05 -3.60 -23.11
CA HIS A 381 1.16 -4.15 -21.76
C HIS A 381 -0.19 -4.23 -21.03
N VAL A 382 -1.12 -3.29 -21.28
CA VAL A 382 -2.34 -3.13 -20.47
C VAL A 382 -3.56 -3.90 -21.00
N LYS A 383 -3.37 -5.14 -21.49
CA LYS A 383 -4.43 -5.96 -22.10
C LYS A 383 -5.61 -6.21 -21.17
N ARG A 384 -5.37 -6.39 -19.87
CA ARG A 384 -6.41 -6.54 -18.86
C ARG A 384 -7.30 -5.31 -18.74
N LEU A 385 -6.71 -4.12 -18.83
CA LEU A 385 -7.47 -2.85 -18.82
C LEU A 385 -8.45 -2.80 -19.98
N TYR A 386 -8.05 -3.22 -21.19
CA TYR A 386 -8.96 -3.26 -22.34
C TYR A 386 -10.14 -4.21 -22.13
N ALA A 387 -9.88 -5.41 -21.60
CA ALA A 387 -10.95 -6.35 -21.28
C ALA A 387 -11.94 -5.79 -20.24
N LEU A 388 -11.45 -5.05 -19.23
CA LEU A 388 -12.27 -4.37 -18.23
C LEU A 388 -13.08 -3.22 -18.84
N ILE A 389 -12.48 -2.40 -19.70
CA ILE A 389 -13.20 -1.32 -20.42
C ILE A 389 -14.35 -1.91 -21.25
N LEU A 390 -14.09 -2.98 -22.01
CA LEU A 390 -15.11 -3.64 -22.81
C LEU A 390 -16.22 -4.23 -21.92
N LEU A 391 -15.88 -4.91 -20.84
CA LEU A 391 -16.86 -5.48 -19.91
C LEU A 391 -17.72 -4.37 -19.26
N THR A 392 -17.10 -3.26 -18.87
CA THR A 392 -17.81 -2.10 -18.32
C THR A 392 -18.73 -1.46 -19.38
N THR A 393 -18.26 -1.35 -20.62
CA THR A 393 -19.08 -0.83 -21.73
C THR A 393 -20.30 -1.69 -22.00
N VAL A 394 -20.15 -3.04 -21.91
CA VAL A 394 -21.31 -3.95 -21.99
C VAL A 394 -22.29 -3.66 -20.86
N ALA A 395 -21.82 -3.56 -19.61
CA ALA A 395 -22.69 -3.25 -18.46
C ALA A 395 -23.41 -1.91 -18.63
N LEU A 396 -22.70 -0.87 -19.09
CA LEU A 396 -23.25 0.44 -19.36
C LEU A 396 -24.34 0.38 -20.45
N SER A 397 -24.15 -0.42 -21.49
CA SER A 397 -25.15 -0.60 -22.57
C SER A 397 -26.46 -1.18 -22.04
N LEU A 398 -26.41 -2.05 -21.04
CA LEU A 398 -27.58 -2.67 -20.41
C LEU A 398 -28.38 -1.70 -19.53
N ILE A 399 -27.73 -0.68 -18.96
CA ILE A 399 -28.38 0.33 -18.13
C ILE A 399 -28.66 1.65 -18.87
N ARG A 400 -28.32 1.73 -20.16
CA ARG A 400 -28.49 2.96 -20.94
C ARG A 400 -29.95 3.45 -20.89
N SER A 401 -30.13 4.67 -20.38
CA SER A 401 -31.43 5.29 -20.22
C SER A 401 -31.53 6.58 -21.07
N ARG A 402 -32.67 6.83 -21.66
CA ARG A 402 -33.01 8.09 -22.38
C ARG A 402 -33.46 9.20 -21.42
N ALA A 403 -33.07 9.18 -20.16
CA ALA A 403 -33.50 10.15 -19.15
C ALA A 403 -33.24 11.62 -19.58
N ARG A 404 -34.11 12.55 -19.15
CA ARG A 404 -34.06 13.96 -19.50
C ARG A 404 -32.77 14.65 -19.04
N VAL A 405 -32.15 15.44 -19.91
CA VAL A 405 -30.87 16.15 -19.69
C VAL A 405 -30.95 17.13 -18.51
N GLN A 406 -32.10 17.75 -18.27
CA GLN A 406 -32.29 18.81 -17.28
C GLN A 406 -32.05 18.36 -15.81
N GLN A 407 -32.34 17.10 -15.48
CA GLN A 407 -32.09 16.55 -14.14
C GLN A 407 -30.63 16.15 -13.91
N ARG A 408 -29.76 16.23 -14.93
CA ARG A 408 -28.39 15.77 -14.92
C ARG A 408 -27.37 16.88 -14.64
N ILE A 409 -27.81 18.15 -14.72
CA ILE A 409 -26.89 19.32 -14.67
C ILE A 409 -26.05 19.34 -13.36
N TRP A 410 -26.66 19.02 -12.24
CA TRP A 410 -25.96 18.97 -10.95
C TRP A 410 -24.90 17.87 -10.87
N TRP A 411 -25.14 16.75 -11.55
CA TRP A 411 -24.15 15.67 -11.62
C TRP A 411 -22.99 16.05 -12.52
N PHE A 412 -23.25 16.73 -13.63
CA PHE A 412 -22.20 17.30 -14.48
C PHE A 412 -21.40 18.37 -13.74
N ALA A 413 -22.07 19.25 -13.01
CA ALA A 413 -21.39 20.26 -12.20
C ALA A 413 -20.54 19.62 -11.09
N GLY A 414 -21.05 18.61 -10.39
CA GLY A 414 -20.30 17.85 -9.39
C GLY A 414 -19.11 17.11 -9.98
N ALA A 415 -19.26 16.46 -11.12
CA ALA A 415 -18.19 15.80 -11.84
C ALA A 415 -17.13 16.78 -12.33
N ALA A 416 -17.54 17.94 -12.85
CA ALA A 416 -16.61 19.01 -13.27
C ALA A 416 -15.84 19.56 -12.07
N ALA A 417 -16.49 19.79 -10.93
CA ALA A 417 -15.84 20.23 -9.71
C ALA A 417 -14.83 19.18 -9.20
N ALA A 418 -15.23 17.91 -9.14
CA ALA A 418 -14.34 16.80 -8.73
C ALA A 418 -13.14 16.68 -9.69
N LEU A 419 -13.37 16.78 -11.00
CA LEU A 419 -12.30 16.77 -12.00
C LEU A 419 -11.34 17.93 -11.81
N THR A 420 -11.87 19.14 -11.63
CA THR A 420 -11.04 20.34 -11.40
C THR A 420 -10.19 20.19 -10.14
N ILE A 421 -10.77 19.75 -9.03
CA ILE A 421 -10.05 19.51 -7.78
C ILE A 421 -8.97 18.45 -7.99
N SER A 422 -9.26 17.34 -8.67
CA SER A 422 -8.29 16.27 -8.94
C SER A 422 -7.15 16.75 -9.83
N ILE A 423 -7.44 17.51 -10.89
CA ILE A 423 -6.42 18.09 -11.78
C ILE A 423 -5.53 19.08 -11.01
N VAL A 424 -6.13 20.04 -10.30
CA VAL A 424 -5.36 21.04 -9.52
C VAL A 424 -4.49 20.37 -8.47
N SER A 425 -5.03 19.38 -7.75
CA SER A 425 -4.26 18.59 -6.78
C SER A 425 -3.11 17.82 -7.45
N GLY A 426 -3.37 17.20 -8.60
CA GLY A 426 -2.38 16.48 -9.38
C GLY A 426 -1.27 17.39 -9.90
N LEU A 427 -1.62 18.52 -10.50
CA LEU A 427 -0.64 19.52 -10.97
C LEU A 427 0.22 20.06 -9.83
N LYS A 428 -0.39 20.36 -8.68
CA LYS A 428 0.33 20.79 -7.49
C LYS A 428 1.30 19.70 -6.98
N HIS A 429 0.90 18.45 -7.02
CA HIS A 429 1.74 17.33 -6.63
C HIS A 429 2.92 17.16 -7.60
N GLN A 430 2.67 17.28 -8.91
CA GLN A 430 3.72 17.14 -9.94
C GLN A 430 4.68 18.35 -9.99
N HIS A 431 4.27 19.51 -9.46
CA HIS A 431 5.14 20.69 -9.42
C HIS A 431 6.33 20.43 -8.49
N GLY A 432 7.51 20.71 -8.97
CA GLY A 432 8.77 20.53 -8.24
C GLY A 432 9.29 19.09 -8.17
N LEU A 433 8.52 18.08 -8.60
CA LEU A 433 9.02 16.69 -8.62
C LEU A 433 10.21 16.51 -9.57
N PHE A 434 10.26 17.31 -10.64
CA PHE A 434 11.18 17.14 -11.75
C PHE A 434 11.97 18.41 -12.09
N ASP A 435 11.76 19.51 -11.35
CA ASP A 435 12.47 20.79 -11.58
C ASP A 435 13.96 20.70 -11.25
N ASP A 436 14.36 19.72 -10.45
CA ASP A 436 15.73 19.54 -10.03
C ASP A 436 15.98 18.03 -9.84
N TYR A 437 16.55 17.39 -10.87
CA TYR A 437 17.01 16.01 -10.79
C TYR A 437 18.33 15.94 -10.01
N PRO A 438 18.32 15.67 -8.70
CA PRO A 438 19.55 15.40 -8.00
C PRO A 438 20.22 14.19 -8.64
N TYR A 439 21.54 14.18 -8.64
CA TYR A 439 22.30 13.04 -9.12
C TYR A 439 21.83 11.78 -8.36
N ARG A 440 21.33 10.80 -9.08
CA ARG A 440 20.92 9.51 -8.54
C ARG A 440 22.06 8.52 -8.72
N LEU A 441 22.38 7.83 -7.62
CA LEU A 441 23.38 6.78 -7.67
C LEU A 441 22.88 5.65 -8.56
N PRO A 442 23.74 5.13 -9.46
CA PRO A 442 23.39 4.00 -10.31
C PRO A 442 23.18 2.76 -9.43
N MET A 443 21.93 2.35 -9.28
CA MET A 443 21.55 1.16 -8.50
C MET A 443 21.45 -0.11 -9.35
N GLY A 444 21.92 -0.06 -10.61
CA GLY A 444 21.76 -1.11 -11.59
C GLY A 444 20.31 -1.34 -12.02
N GLN A 445 20.01 -2.46 -12.64
CA GLN A 445 18.64 -2.82 -13.04
C GLN A 445 17.78 -3.37 -11.87
N GLN A 446 18.34 -3.46 -10.68
CA GLN A 446 17.62 -3.97 -9.52
C GLN A 446 16.75 -2.86 -8.91
N MET A 447 15.47 -3.19 -8.69
CA MET A 447 14.53 -2.28 -8.08
C MET A 447 14.68 -2.33 -6.57
N PHE A 448 15.08 -1.21 -5.96
CA PHE A 448 15.07 -1.04 -4.52
C PHE A 448 13.68 -0.60 -4.06
N LEU A 449 13.16 -1.24 -3.03
CA LEU A 449 11.96 -0.80 -2.34
C LEU A 449 12.26 0.36 -1.39
N ALA A 450 13.37 0.23 -0.66
CA ALA A 450 13.87 1.27 0.22
C ALA A 450 15.39 1.10 0.36
N ALA A 451 16.11 2.20 0.52
CA ALA A 451 17.55 2.18 0.73
C ALA A 451 17.98 3.29 1.69
N GLN A 452 18.84 2.95 2.63
CA GLN A 452 19.46 3.90 3.57
C GLN A 452 20.92 4.09 3.17
N PRO A 453 21.34 5.30 2.79
CA PRO A 453 22.72 5.57 2.42
C PRO A 453 23.61 5.72 3.66
N ILE A 454 24.81 5.19 3.59
CA ILE A 454 25.84 5.34 4.61
C ILE A 454 27.17 5.65 3.91
N PRO A 455 27.69 6.87 4.03
CA PRO A 455 28.93 7.26 3.39
C PRO A 455 30.12 6.57 4.06
N ARG A 456 31.05 6.07 3.23
CA ARG A 456 32.31 5.45 3.69
C ARG A 456 33.46 5.92 2.78
N GLY A 457 34.19 6.96 3.18
CA GLY A 457 35.24 7.51 2.33
C GLY A 457 34.70 7.95 0.97
N SER A 458 35.29 7.44 -0.11
CA SER A 458 34.80 7.61 -1.49
C SER A 458 33.68 6.66 -1.87
N GLU A 459 33.43 5.60 -1.08
CA GLU A 459 32.39 4.62 -1.33
C GLU A 459 31.12 4.97 -0.55
N ILE A 460 29.98 4.53 -1.06
CA ILE A 460 28.70 4.62 -0.40
C ILE A 460 28.23 3.20 -0.10
N GLN A 461 28.07 2.90 1.16
CA GLN A 461 27.39 1.69 1.56
C GLN A 461 25.91 1.97 1.76
N THR A 462 25.09 0.96 1.52
CA THR A 462 23.65 1.05 1.74
C THR A 462 23.13 -0.23 2.34
N ILE A 463 22.08 -0.11 3.13
CA ILE A 463 21.18 -1.21 3.37
C ILE A 463 19.99 -1.01 2.45
N ALA A 464 19.78 -1.95 1.56
CA ALA A 464 18.70 -1.88 0.59
C ALA A 464 17.72 -3.01 0.83
N LEU A 465 16.44 -2.68 0.92
CA LEU A 465 15.36 -3.63 0.87
C LEU A 465 15.04 -3.93 -0.59
N LEU A 466 15.29 -5.15 -1.02
CA LEU A 466 14.98 -5.66 -2.34
C LEU A 466 13.74 -6.55 -2.28
N ARG A 467 13.18 -6.91 -3.43
CA ARG A 467 12.04 -7.84 -3.52
C ARG A 467 12.30 -9.23 -2.88
N ASN A 468 13.56 -9.62 -2.78
CA ASN A 468 14.01 -10.88 -2.16
C ASN A 468 14.59 -10.72 -0.75
N GLY A 469 14.38 -9.57 -0.10
CA GLY A 469 14.85 -9.27 1.23
C GLY A 469 15.96 -8.23 1.30
N TYR A 470 16.55 -8.05 2.47
CA TYR A 470 17.62 -7.08 2.69
C TYR A 470 18.93 -7.49 2.01
N ARG A 471 19.65 -6.47 1.56
CA ARG A 471 21.01 -6.59 1.03
C ARG A 471 21.85 -5.41 1.47
N ARG A 472 23.06 -5.67 1.95
CA ARG A 472 24.11 -4.65 1.99
C ARG A 472 24.66 -4.47 0.59
N THR A 473 24.84 -3.24 0.18
CA THR A 473 25.47 -2.91 -1.09
C THR A 473 26.59 -1.90 -0.88
N THR A 474 27.65 -2.05 -1.64
CA THR A 474 28.70 -1.03 -1.75
C THR A 474 28.62 -0.45 -3.15
N MET A 475 28.55 0.87 -3.25
CA MET A 475 28.54 1.61 -4.50
C MET A 475 29.86 2.34 -4.65
N GLY A 476 30.62 1.99 -5.67
CA GLY A 476 31.73 2.79 -6.20
C GLY A 476 31.23 3.71 -7.32
N ASP A 477 32.12 4.41 -7.98
CA ASP A 477 31.82 5.48 -8.94
C ASP A 477 30.84 5.09 -10.06
N ASP A 478 30.72 3.81 -10.44
CA ASP A 478 29.76 3.34 -11.44
C ASP A 478 29.31 1.87 -11.24
N THR A 479 29.65 1.25 -10.10
CA THR A 479 29.35 -0.16 -9.87
C THR A 479 28.66 -0.38 -8.53
N VAL A 480 27.60 -1.20 -8.55
CA VAL A 480 26.95 -1.69 -7.33
C VAL A 480 27.44 -3.12 -7.07
N ARG A 481 28.06 -3.32 -5.92
CA ARG A 481 28.45 -4.65 -5.45
C ARG A 481 27.51 -5.07 -4.34
N PHE A 482 26.89 -6.24 -4.49
CA PHE A 482 26.07 -6.84 -3.45
C PHE A 482 26.94 -7.74 -2.57
N SER A 483 26.84 -7.56 -1.24
CA SER A 483 27.40 -8.55 -0.33
C SER A 483 26.63 -9.86 -0.45
N SER A 484 27.32 -10.99 -0.32
CA SER A 484 26.67 -12.29 -0.08
C SER A 484 25.79 -12.17 1.17
N ALA A 485 24.52 -12.58 1.06
CA ALA A 485 23.61 -12.46 2.19
C ALA A 485 23.63 -13.75 2.98
N ASP A 486 24.42 -13.78 4.00
CA ASP A 486 24.27 -14.73 5.08
C ASP A 486 23.64 -13.95 6.26
N GLY A 487 22.33 -14.00 6.40
CA GLY A 487 21.58 -13.30 7.44
C GLY A 487 20.85 -12.01 6.99
N VAL A 488 19.96 -11.52 7.84
CA VAL A 488 19.24 -10.26 7.67
C VAL A 488 20.02 -9.15 8.35
N ASN A 489 20.67 -8.31 7.54
CA ASN A 489 21.39 -7.13 8.04
C ASN A 489 20.45 -5.92 8.02
N ASP A 490 20.02 -5.48 9.18
CA ASP A 490 18.99 -4.46 9.34
C ASP A 490 19.53 -3.03 9.30
N GLU A 491 20.69 -2.80 9.90
CA GLU A 491 21.27 -1.48 10.04
C GLU A 491 22.79 -1.56 9.97
N LEU A 492 23.38 -0.50 9.46
CA LEU A 492 24.83 -0.35 9.36
C LEU A 492 25.24 1.00 9.94
N SER A 493 26.26 1.01 10.78
CA SER A 493 26.95 2.20 11.24
C SER A 493 28.44 2.07 11.05
N LEU A 494 29.13 3.20 10.86
CA LEU A 494 30.58 3.26 10.78
C LEU A 494 31.14 3.81 12.08
N THR A 495 32.18 3.16 12.58
CA THR A 495 32.92 3.67 13.73
C THR A 495 33.96 4.72 13.31
N VAL A 496 34.40 5.53 14.23
CA VAL A 496 35.62 6.32 14.10
C VAL A 496 36.80 5.35 13.90
N GLY A 497 37.50 5.47 12.79
CA GLY A 497 38.58 4.52 12.42
C GLY A 497 38.18 3.49 11.35
N GLY A 498 36.93 3.52 10.84
CA GLY A 498 36.51 2.72 9.67
C GLY A 498 36.06 1.31 9.99
N SER A 499 35.98 0.91 11.26
CA SER A 499 35.36 -0.35 11.67
C SER A 499 33.86 -0.33 11.36
N GLN A 500 33.29 -1.47 10.97
CA GLN A 500 31.87 -1.60 10.69
C GLN A 500 31.14 -2.18 11.89
N LEU A 501 30.02 -1.56 12.20
CA LEU A 501 28.99 -2.09 13.09
C LEU A 501 27.73 -2.32 12.28
N TRP A 502 27.08 -3.44 12.48
CA TRP A 502 25.78 -3.71 11.83
C TRP A 502 24.84 -4.43 12.78
N THR A 503 23.57 -4.22 12.60
CA THR A 503 22.54 -5.02 13.25
C THR A 503 22.25 -6.22 12.37
N GLU A 504 22.34 -7.42 12.93
CA GLU A 504 21.94 -8.67 12.31
C GLU A 504 20.77 -9.27 13.08
N VAL A 505 19.77 -9.76 12.35
CA VAL A 505 18.62 -10.45 12.95
C VAL A 505 18.78 -11.95 12.74
N VAL A 506 18.93 -12.68 13.84
CA VAL A 506 19.04 -14.13 13.87
C VAL A 506 17.85 -14.72 14.63
N GLY A 507 16.99 -15.41 13.92
CA GLY A 507 15.71 -15.84 14.48
C GLY A 507 14.80 -14.65 14.77
N ALA A 508 14.50 -14.40 16.05
CA ALA A 508 13.72 -13.23 16.49
C ALA A 508 14.57 -12.24 17.31
N ARG A 509 15.88 -12.36 17.29
CA ARG A 509 16.80 -11.54 18.10
C ARG A 509 17.62 -10.63 17.20
N SER A 510 17.72 -9.36 17.59
CA SER A 510 18.67 -8.41 17.02
C SER A 510 20.01 -8.55 17.71
N ILE A 511 21.08 -8.56 16.95
CA ILE A 511 22.46 -8.65 17.45
C ILE A 511 23.26 -7.55 16.75
N ILE A 512 23.94 -6.72 17.53
CA ILE A 512 24.94 -5.81 16.98
C ILE A 512 26.25 -6.58 16.83
N GLU A 513 26.69 -6.71 15.61
CA GLU A 513 27.95 -7.30 15.22
C GLU A 513 28.99 -6.23 14.93
N SER A 514 30.24 -6.54 15.22
CA SER A 514 31.39 -5.66 14.97
C SER A 514 32.47 -6.41 14.22
N SER A 515 33.17 -5.73 13.33
CA SER A 515 34.38 -6.29 12.70
C SER A 515 35.53 -6.51 13.65
N PHE A 516 35.50 -5.93 14.86
CA PHE A 516 36.64 -5.97 15.83
C PHE A 516 36.22 -6.03 17.32
N GLY A 517 35.06 -6.50 17.65
CA GLY A 517 34.61 -6.54 19.04
C GLY A 517 33.56 -7.62 19.32
N PRO A 518 33.21 -7.84 20.60
CA PRO A 518 32.15 -8.80 20.93
C PRO A 518 30.78 -8.33 20.43
N SER A 519 29.94 -9.28 20.04
CA SER A 519 28.55 -9.06 19.67
C SER A 519 27.73 -8.60 20.89
N ILE A 520 26.76 -7.69 20.64
CA ILE A 520 25.80 -7.23 21.65
C ILE A 520 24.43 -7.81 21.32
N LEU A 521 23.94 -8.65 22.22
CA LEU A 521 22.64 -9.32 22.05
C LEU A 521 21.46 -8.40 22.37
N ASP A 522 20.35 -8.63 21.69
CA ASP A 522 19.08 -7.91 21.87
C ASP A 522 19.25 -6.38 21.72
N ALA A 523 20.02 -5.95 20.74
CA ALA A 523 20.37 -4.55 20.47
C ALA A 523 20.32 -4.23 18.98
N GLU A 524 20.02 -2.97 18.66
CA GLU A 524 19.91 -2.45 17.30
C GLU A 524 20.36 -0.99 17.21
N SER A 525 20.42 -0.42 16.00
CA SER A 525 20.77 0.99 15.74
C SER A 525 22.11 1.39 16.36
N PRO A 526 23.23 0.70 16.05
CA PRO A 526 24.53 1.00 16.65
C PRO A 526 25.04 2.37 16.20
N ALA A 527 25.58 3.14 17.13
CA ALA A 527 26.29 4.38 16.85
C ALA A 527 27.46 4.54 17.84
N THR A 528 28.61 5.04 17.37
CA THR A 528 29.80 5.22 18.20
C THR A 528 29.94 6.63 18.70
N LEU A 529 30.32 6.80 19.96
CA LEU A 529 30.69 8.10 20.53
C LEU A 529 32.08 8.55 20.04
N ALA A 530 32.39 9.82 20.23
CA ALA A 530 33.69 10.38 19.91
C ALA A 530 34.79 9.63 20.69
N GLY A 531 35.85 9.23 19.97
CA GLY A 531 36.90 8.40 20.54
C GLY A 531 36.77 6.89 20.31
N GLY A 532 35.61 6.43 19.85
CA GLY A 532 35.40 5.04 19.41
C GLY A 532 35.29 3.99 20.51
N ASN A 533 35.41 4.37 21.79
CA ASN A 533 35.48 3.45 22.93
C ASN A 533 34.11 3.10 23.53
N GLU A 534 33.09 3.90 23.26
CA GLU A 534 31.73 3.68 23.75
C GLU A 534 30.73 3.60 22.61
N LEU A 535 29.78 2.68 22.80
CA LEU A 535 28.72 2.43 21.85
C LEU A 535 27.38 2.88 22.41
N ALA A 536 26.63 3.63 21.60
CA ALA A 536 25.20 3.86 21.82
C ALA A 536 24.39 2.92 20.93
N PHE A 537 23.30 2.40 21.48
CA PHE A 537 22.41 1.49 20.78
C PHE A 537 21.00 1.54 21.36
N LEU A 538 20.04 1.02 20.62
CA LEU A 538 18.67 0.82 21.08
C LEU A 538 18.46 -0.63 21.49
N ARG A 539 17.63 -0.83 22.51
CA ARG A 539 17.15 -2.14 22.97
C ARG A 539 15.67 -2.06 23.27
N GLU A 540 14.91 -3.04 22.81
CA GLU A 540 13.49 -3.13 23.12
C GLU A 540 13.29 -3.66 24.56
N ILE A 541 12.54 -2.88 25.35
CA ILE A 541 12.12 -3.24 26.71
C ILE A 541 10.62 -2.93 26.81
N ASP A 542 9.83 -3.94 27.17
CA ASP A 542 8.36 -3.81 27.30
C ASP A 542 7.68 -3.21 26.05
N GLY A 543 8.12 -3.64 24.86
CA GLY A 543 7.57 -3.18 23.57
C GLY A 543 7.96 -1.75 23.18
N ARG A 544 8.98 -1.16 23.84
CA ARG A 544 9.50 0.19 23.55
C ARG A 544 11.01 0.18 23.43
N LYS A 545 11.54 0.80 22.42
CA LYS A 545 12.98 0.94 22.20
C LYS A 545 13.56 2.00 23.12
N GLN A 546 14.59 1.64 23.85
CA GLN A 546 15.27 2.46 24.87
C GLN A 546 16.73 2.66 24.50
N LEU A 547 17.29 3.82 24.85
CA LEU A 547 18.68 4.19 24.60
C LEU A 547 19.62 3.63 25.68
N PHE A 548 20.69 3.00 25.22
CA PHE A 548 21.84 2.56 26.04
C PHE A 548 23.11 3.22 25.50
N VAL A 549 23.99 3.63 26.42
CA VAL A 549 25.31 4.21 26.10
C VAL A 549 26.35 3.61 27.06
N GLY A 550 27.41 3.01 26.53
CA GLY A 550 28.45 2.35 27.35
C GLY A 550 27.91 1.27 28.30
N GLY A 551 26.79 0.64 27.95
CA GLY A 551 26.06 -0.31 28.79
C GLY A 551 25.09 0.29 29.81
N GLN A 552 25.09 1.61 30.01
CA GLN A 552 24.12 2.32 30.88
C GLN A 552 22.83 2.63 30.11
N GLN A 553 21.68 2.33 30.71
CA GLN A 553 20.38 2.71 30.19
C GLN A 553 20.12 4.21 30.45
N LEU A 554 19.86 4.97 29.37
CA LEU A 554 19.58 6.41 29.46
C LEU A 554 18.10 6.76 29.33
N THR A 555 17.25 5.85 28.83
CA THR A 555 15.79 6.06 28.81
C THR A 555 15.07 4.83 29.35
N THR A 556 13.90 5.03 29.97
CA THR A 556 13.13 3.96 30.58
C THR A 556 11.73 3.85 29.96
N PRO A 557 11.13 2.64 29.88
CA PRO A 557 9.76 2.47 29.34
C PRO A 557 8.70 3.26 30.12
N THR A 558 8.92 3.47 31.41
CA THR A 558 8.01 4.20 32.32
C THR A 558 7.90 5.68 32.00
N SER A 559 8.93 6.27 31.36
CA SER A 559 8.92 7.65 30.87
C SER A 559 8.00 7.88 29.66
N GLY A 560 7.51 6.79 29.03
CA GLY A 560 6.63 6.84 27.85
C GLY A 560 7.36 7.03 26.52
N TRP A 561 8.69 7.05 26.52
CA TRP A 561 9.51 7.19 25.32
C TRP A 561 9.62 5.88 24.54
N ASN A 562 9.55 6.01 23.21
CA ASN A 562 9.95 5.01 22.23
C ASN A 562 10.87 5.66 21.22
N LEU A 563 12.10 5.19 21.12
CA LEU A 563 13.15 5.76 20.28
C LEU A 563 13.23 4.98 18.96
N ASP A 564 13.49 5.70 17.86
CA ASP A 564 13.56 5.08 16.53
C ASP A 564 14.94 5.21 15.88
N GLU A 565 15.56 6.39 15.96
CA GLU A 565 16.86 6.66 15.34
C GLU A 565 17.78 7.43 16.29
N ILE A 566 19.10 7.17 16.14
CA ILE A 566 20.16 7.87 16.89
C ILE A 566 21.11 8.54 15.92
N SER A 567 21.55 9.76 16.24
CA SER A 567 22.68 10.42 15.60
C SER A 567 23.61 11.03 16.65
N ILE A 568 24.90 10.85 16.46
CA ILE A 568 25.94 11.30 17.42
C ILE A 568 26.87 12.29 16.72
N SER A 569 27.19 13.38 17.41
CA SER A 569 28.14 14.38 16.97
C SER A 569 29.58 14.03 17.33
N PRO A 570 30.59 14.63 16.68
CA PRO A 570 32.01 14.44 17.03
C PRO A 570 32.35 14.79 18.47
N ASN A 571 31.55 15.61 19.12
CA ASN A 571 31.72 15.96 20.54
C ASN A 571 30.79 15.16 21.48
N SER A 572 30.33 13.98 21.03
CA SER A 572 29.46 13.04 21.76
C SER A 572 28.07 13.58 22.16
N SER A 573 27.61 14.66 21.55
CA SER A 573 26.20 15.05 21.73
C SER A 573 25.28 14.09 20.97
N ILE A 574 24.24 13.59 21.62
CA ILE A 574 23.32 12.60 21.10
C ILE A 574 21.99 13.27 20.73
N VAL A 575 21.55 13.09 19.50
CA VAL A 575 20.23 13.47 19.04
C VAL A 575 19.46 12.20 18.68
N VAL A 576 18.23 12.09 19.15
CA VAL A 576 17.34 10.94 18.88
C VAL A 576 16.06 11.41 18.22
N ALA A 577 15.51 10.58 17.34
CA ALA A 577 14.11 10.67 16.96
C ALA A 577 13.30 9.76 17.88
N ALA A 578 12.26 10.31 18.48
CA ALA A 578 11.45 9.59 19.45
C ALA A 578 9.97 9.98 19.37
N THR A 579 9.11 9.02 19.75
CA THR A 579 7.71 9.24 20.03
C THR A 579 7.47 9.20 21.54
N LYS A 580 6.49 9.95 22.03
CA LYS A 580 6.06 9.90 23.42
C LYS A 580 4.58 9.54 23.46
N ASN A 581 4.23 8.44 24.17
CA ASN A 581 2.84 8.00 24.36
C ASN A 581 2.06 7.86 23.02
N ARG A 582 2.66 7.26 22.00
CA ARG A 582 2.10 7.10 20.64
C ARG A 582 1.78 8.44 19.94
N GLY A 583 2.51 9.48 20.28
CA GLY A 583 2.40 10.79 19.64
C GLY A 583 3.14 10.88 18.31
N GLU A 584 3.33 12.12 17.84
CA GLU A 584 4.14 12.40 16.66
C GLU A 584 5.63 12.17 16.93
N SER A 585 6.37 11.69 15.93
CA SER A 585 7.83 11.57 16.02
C SER A 585 8.47 12.96 16.04
N ARG A 586 9.32 13.22 17.01
CA ARG A 586 10.04 14.49 17.17
C ARG A 586 11.50 14.25 17.50
N LEU A 587 12.34 15.27 17.28
CA LEU A 587 13.75 15.19 17.59
C LEU A 587 14.02 15.76 18.99
N TYR A 588 14.93 15.08 19.69
CA TYR A 588 15.35 15.45 21.03
C TYR A 588 16.87 15.34 21.18
N THR A 589 17.44 16.26 21.96
CA THR A 589 18.82 16.13 22.45
C THR A 589 18.79 15.38 23.79
N VAL A 590 19.64 14.38 23.95
CA VAL A 590 19.78 13.64 25.21
C VAL A 590 20.66 14.44 26.16
N ARG A 591 20.15 14.76 27.35
CA ARG A 591 20.86 15.53 28.40
C ARG A 591 21.25 14.69 29.59
N GLY A 592 20.59 13.57 29.82
CA GLY A 592 20.81 12.68 30.93
C GLY A 592 19.76 11.57 30.97
N VAL A 593 19.73 10.82 32.06
CA VAL A 593 18.77 9.73 32.24
C VAL A 593 17.33 10.26 32.23
N ASP A 594 16.53 9.77 31.29
CA ASP A 594 15.16 10.21 31.03
C ASP A 594 14.99 11.73 30.75
N GLN A 595 16.09 12.43 30.47
CA GLN A 595 16.11 13.86 30.17
C GLN A 595 16.31 14.10 28.68
N LEU A 596 15.20 14.17 27.95
CA LEU A 596 15.16 14.48 26.52
C LEU A 596 14.66 15.92 26.31
N GLU A 597 15.54 16.78 25.78
CA GLU A 597 15.22 18.17 25.44
C GLU A 597 14.70 18.27 24.01
N LEU A 598 13.49 18.78 23.84
CA LEU A 598 12.85 18.92 22.53
C LEU A 598 13.61 19.88 21.61
N ILE A 599 13.88 19.43 20.40
CA ILE A 599 14.32 20.31 19.30
C ILE A 599 13.04 20.83 18.59
N PRO A 600 12.76 22.14 18.59
CA PRO A 600 11.47 22.69 18.16
C PRO A 600 11.37 22.81 16.64
N VAL A 601 11.33 21.67 15.93
CA VAL A 601 11.28 21.58 14.46
C VAL A 601 10.00 20.94 13.92
N GLY A 602 9.02 20.67 14.80
CA GLY A 602 7.78 19.98 14.46
C GLY A 602 7.95 18.47 14.39
N GLU A 603 7.09 17.81 13.59
CA GLU A 603 7.19 16.36 13.34
C GLU A 603 8.42 16.10 12.47
N ALA A 604 9.36 15.32 12.97
CA ALA A 604 10.64 15.09 12.32
C ALA A 604 11.20 13.69 12.64
N ARG A 605 11.99 13.14 11.68
CA ARG A 605 12.66 11.84 11.74
C ARG A 605 14.03 11.88 11.10
N TYR A 606 14.79 10.82 11.26
CA TYR A 606 16.07 10.57 10.61
C TYR A 606 17.09 11.71 10.86
N PRO A 607 17.45 11.96 12.12
CA PRO A 607 18.46 12.97 12.43
C PRO A 607 19.83 12.50 11.91
N ALA A 608 20.60 13.42 11.32
CA ALA A 608 21.96 13.20 10.88
C ALA A 608 22.80 14.44 11.20
N ILE A 609 23.73 14.31 12.14
CA ILE A 609 24.64 15.39 12.50
C ILE A 609 25.81 15.40 11.50
N SER A 610 26.21 16.58 11.04
CA SER A 610 27.35 16.73 10.13
C SER A 610 28.68 16.34 10.77
N PRO A 611 29.66 15.84 9.99
CA PRO A 611 30.99 15.47 10.50
C PRO A 611 31.73 16.60 11.23
N ASP A 612 31.45 17.86 10.89
CA ASP A 612 32.01 19.02 11.60
C ASP A 612 31.21 19.44 12.85
N GLY A 613 30.11 18.75 13.15
CA GLY A 613 29.25 18.99 14.31
C GLY A 613 28.41 20.26 14.24
N ARG A 614 28.41 21.00 13.13
CA ARG A 614 27.73 22.29 13.03
C ARG A 614 26.27 22.20 12.61
N TRP A 615 25.90 21.14 11.88
CA TRP A 615 24.60 21.02 11.25
C TRP A 615 23.90 19.75 11.66
N LEU A 616 22.58 19.83 11.85
CA LEU A 616 21.68 18.71 11.95
C LEU A 616 20.81 18.66 10.71
N ALA A 617 20.95 17.62 9.87
CA ALA A 617 20.03 17.31 8.80
C ALA A 617 18.94 16.36 9.33
N PHE A 618 17.72 16.50 8.85
CA PHE A 618 16.59 15.67 9.25
C PHE A 618 15.44 15.77 8.25
N SER A 619 14.50 14.86 8.33
CA SER A 619 13.28 14.90 7.53
C SER A 619 12.13 15.46 8.37
N THR A 620 11.40 16.45 7.82
CA THR A 620 10.19 17.05 8.43
C THR A 620 8.95 16.65 7.65
N PHE A 621 7.87 16.33 8.37
CA PHE A 621 6.59 16.02 7.77
C PHE A 621 5.77 17.28 7.50
N GLN A 622 5.50 17.57 6.23
CA GLN A 622 4.71 18.74 5.83
C GLN A 622 3.88 18.44 4.58
N SER A 623 2.64 18.91 4.58
CA SER A 623 1.72 18.76 3.43
C SER A 623 1.57 17.32 2.90
N GLY A 624 1.68 16.33 3.79
CA GLY A 624 1.55 14.93 3.43
C GLY A 624 2.85 14.25 2.96
N HIS A 625 3.99 14.93 3.00
CA HIS A 625 5.28 14.39 2.55
C HIS A 625 6.41 14.70 3.54
N TRP A 626 7.43 13.85 3.53
CA TRP A 626 8.67 14.07 4.25
C TRP A 626 9.63 14.87 3.38
N ASN A 627 10.13 15.99 3.87
CA ASN A 627 11.08 16.86 3.18
C ASN A 627 12.31 17.11 4.05
N LEU A 628 13.47 17.33 3.42
CA LEU A 628 14.71 17.57 4.11
C LEU A 628 14.77 18.99 4.67
N SER A 629 15.29 19.09 5.88
CA SER A 629 15.57 20.34 6.58
C SER A 629 16.94 20.31 7.25
N LEU A 630 17.54 21.47 7.46
CA LEU A 630 18.77 21.67 8.22
C LEU A 630 18.51 22.56 9.43
N ARG A 631 19.19 22.29 10.53
CA ARG A 631 19.29 23.17 11.68
C ARG A 631 20.76 23.42 12.00
N ASN A 632 21.12 24.68 12.16
CA ASN A 632 22.44 25.06 12.67
C ASN A 632 22.43 24.95 14.20
N PHE A 633 23.44 24.30 14.78
CA PHE A 633 23.53 24.16 16.25
C PHE A 633 23.88 25.43 16.96
N SER A 634 24.65 26.36 16.33
CA SER A 634 25.09 27.62 16.95
C SER A 634 24.04 28.72 16.82
N THR A 635 23.45 28.88 15.62
CA THR A 635 22.47 29.98 15.39
C THR A 635 21.04 29.52 15.68
N LEU A 636 20.79 28.21 15.84
CA LEU A 636 19.49 27.57 15.99
C LEU A 636 18.56 27.75 14.78
N GLU A 637 19.05 28.36 13.72
CA GLU A 637 18.31 28.62 12.49
C GLU A 637 17.92 27.31 11.83
N VAL A 638 16.65 27.21 11.41
CA VAL A 638 16.11 26.07 10.66
C VAL A 638 15.87 26.47 9.22
N ARG A 639 16.52 25.79 8.28
CA ARG A 639 16.37 25.99 6.85
C ARG A 639 15.78 24.76 6.20
N ARG A 640 14.72 24.93 5.43
CA ARG A 640 14.19 23.87 4.58
C ARG A 640 15.07 23.69 3.34
N LEU A 641 15.46 22.45 3.03
CA LEU A 641 16.27 22.12 1.87
C LEU A 641 15.44 21.75 0.65
N THR A 642 14.30 21.12 0.88
CA THR A 642 13.42 20.60 -0.19
C THR A 642 11.96 20.90 0.11
N THR A 643 11.14 21.06 -0.96
CA THR A 643 9.71 21.39 -0.88
C THR A 643 8.94 20.65 -1.96
N VAL A 644 9.27 19.37 -2.17
CA VAL A 644 8.70 18.56 -3.25
C VAL A 644 7.52 17.74 -2.79
N GLY A 645 6.67 17.32 -3.71
CA GLY A 645 5.48 16.49 -3.46
C GLY A 645 5.76 14.99 -3.33
N CYS A 646 6.97 14.60 -2.93
CA CYS A 646 7.41 13.23 -2.69
C CYS A 646 8.15 13.14 -1.36
N ASN A 647 8.46 11.92 -0.89
CA ASN A 647 9.20 11.73 0.34
C ASN A 647 10.70 11.78 0.09
N GLN A 648 11.38 12.54 0.94
CA GLN A 648 12.83 12.60 1.03
C GLN A 648 13.22 12.35 2.47
N THR A 649 13.91 11.24 2.70
CA THR A 649 14.16 10.68 4.03
C THR A 649 15.61 10.24 4.18
N GLN A 650 16.00 9.92 5.40
CA GLN A 650 17.28 9.27 5.73
C GLN A 650 18.49 10.05 5.20
N PRO A 651 18.63 11.35 5.53
CA PRO A 651 19.82 12.12 5.15
C PRO A 651 21.07 11.52 5.79
N ALA A 652 22.18 11.52 5.03
CA ALA A 652 23.49 11.14 5.52
C ALA A 652 24.55 12.07 4.93
N TRP A 653 25.41 12.60 5.77
CA TRP A 653 26.45 13.54 5.35
C TRP A 653 27.65 12.84 4.72
N LEU A 654 28.18 13.39 3.64
CA LEU A 654 29.53 13.08 3.21
C LEU A 654 30.56 13.75 4.14
N SER A 655 31.80 13.28 4.07
CA SER A 655 32.90 13.80 4.89
C SER A 655 33.20 15.30 4.71
N ASP A 656 32.72 15.89 3.59
CA ASP A 656 32.86 17.31 3.29
C ASP A 656 31.93 18.22 4.15
N SER A 657 31.03 17.65 4.95
CA SER A 657 30.00 18.36 5.73
C SER A 657 29.13 19.35 4.93
N LYS A 658 29.09 19.20 3.60
CA LYS A 658 28.37 20.08 2.66
C LYS A 658 27.40 19.32 1.75
N THR A 659 27.69 18.06 1.50
CA THR A 659 26.93 17.19 0.61
C THR A 659 26.14 16.17 1.41
N LEU A 660 24.86 16.02 1.06
CA LEU A 660 23.99 15.00 1.62
C LEU A 660 23.70 13.91 0.58
N LEU A 661 23.71 12.68 1.08
CA LEU A 661 23.01 11.56 0.49
C LEU A 661 21.65 11.45 1.16
N TYR A 662 20.63 11.05 0.42
CA TYR A 662 19.30 10.83 0.99
C TYR A 662 18.48 9.87 0.12
N SER A 663 17.48 9.26 0.72
CA SER A 663 16.51 8.41 0.04
C SER A 663 15.35 9.25 -0.49
N SER A 664 14.94 9.02 -1.75
CA SER A 664 13.84 9.75 -2.41
C SER A 664 12.95 8.81 -3.22
N ASP A 665 11.64 8.95 -3.07
CA ASP A 665 10.64 8.23 -3.88
C ASP A 665 10.04 9.07 -5.01
N CYS A 666 10.65 10.23 -5.32
CA CYS A 666 10.21 11.11 -6.41
C CYS A 666 10.15 10.40 -7.77
N GLY A 667 8.98 10.46 -8.42
CA GLY A 667 8.73 9.77 -9.69
C GLY A 667 8.55 8.26 -9.58
N ARG A 668 8.49 7.72 -8.36
CA ARG A 668 8.38 6.31 -8.02
C ARG A 668 7.14 6.06 -7.15
N ALA A 669 6.96 4.82 -6.70
CA ALA A 669 5.95 4.51 -5.70
C ALA A 669 6.35 5.02 -4.31
N GLN A 670 5.36 5.26 -3.46
CA GLN A 670 5.57 5.68 -2.08
C GLN A 670 6.48 4.68 -1.34
N GLY A 671 7.59 5.19 -0.81
CA GLY A 671 8.60 4.40 -0.12
C GLY A 671 9.50 3.55 -1.04
N PHE A 672 9.31 3.60 -2.34
CA PHE A 672 10.16 2.99 -3.36
C PHE A 672 11.31 3.93 -3.67
N THR A 673 12.32 3.97 -2.83
CA THR A 673 13.33 5.03 -2.87
C THR A 673 14.47 4.73 -3.84
N ALA A 674 15.04 5.81 -4.38
CA ALA A 674 16.38 5.86 -4.94
C ALA A 674 17.28 6.68 -4.02
N ILE A 675 18.59 6.45 -4.06
CA ILE A 675 19.56 7.27 -3.34
C ILE A 675 19.94 8.45 -4.22
N CYS A 676 19.78 9.65 -3.65
CA CYS A 676 20.13 10.90 -4.28
C CYS A 676 21.33 11.52 -3.58
N LYS A 677 22.16 12.23 -4.37
CA LYS A 677 23.32 12.98 -3.88
C LYS A 677 23.17 14.44 -4.27
N ARG A 678 23.27 15.34 -3.32
CA ARG A 678 23.19 16.76 -3.58
C ARG A 678 24.03 17.58 -2.59
N ARG A 679 24.71 18.60 -3.11
CA ARG A 679 25.41 19.60 -2.28
C ARG A 679 24.43 20.69 -1.89
N PHE A 680 24.25 20.91 -0.59
CA PHE A 680 23.30 21.87 -0.03
C PHE A 680 23.96 23.07 0.62
N LEU A 681 25.23 22.94 0.99
CA LEU A 681 26.02 24.02 1.57
C LEU A 681 27.12 24.45 0.59
N PRO A 682 27.47 25.76 0.57
CA PRO A 682 28.47 26.29 -0.36
C PRO A 682 29.89 25.75 -0.18
#